data_0c3390fb92e8bca95ea9798eeff2f903
#
_entry.id   0c3390fb92e8bca95ea9798eeff2f903
#
_cell.length_a   1.000
_cell.length_b   1.000
_cell.length_c   1.000
_cell.angle_alpha   90.00
_cell.angle_beta   90.00
_cell.angle_gamma   90.00
#
_symmetry.space_group_name_H-M   'P 1'
#
loop_
_entity.id
_entity.type
_entity.pdbx_description
1 polymer ?
#
loop_
_entity_poly.entity_id
_entity_poly.type
_entity_poly.pdbx_seq_one_letter_code
_entity_poly.pdbx_strand_id
1 'polypeptide(L)'
;MIKQYTANIAEMYRVAERRPSVEDSMTGRYKRMSAYIDFISIGGNIMKKKVVSLMLVLAMTASMTACGGNNAGSADTDADSVANTEEVGGTEEAGAGEESAMPANYEETSAELYDAELGDFWAAYQKADEAQTVSERFALQAIAEAKLMESAVMLPLQSKGGNYAITRVAPYTIDYTLWGNDMERFHNALVTTDLIKASDISTMRAKWAELKGTGEYEDWARSYLESQGYTIKDTYNYNLYNQDPTTWDVLSTSQSVDNEVLVNTYDGLMEYDGEGTLQPALAESYEVSDDGLTYTFHLRDGISWVDSQGRAVADLTADDFVAGMQHMMDAQGGLEYLIEGIITNASEYISGEVTDFSQVGVEAVDDNTLVYHLEAPCSYFTTMLGYGVFAPMSRTFYESMGGKFGVEYDPSAADYTYGKGPDSIAYCGPYVVKNFTSENTIVFQANESYWNADGINIHTLTWLFNDGSDATKTYNDTISGTLDGTGLNSAALTACKADGYFDDYAYVSLTDATTYMGFFNINRNQFANTNDATKCVSEQTEEDAARTKQAMQNVHFRRAVAMGLDRGTYMAQTVGDDLKYASMRNSYTPGNFVSLEEETTVDINGTATTYPAGTYYGQIVQDQIDADGVKITVWDPTANEGAGSSDGYDGWYSPENAMEELNQAVEELAADGLTIDAENPIQIDLGYPAAMETFTNRANSVKQSIEASTQGLVQINLVAAADATDWYYSGYYMNYGYEMNYDFCDLSGWGPDYGDPASYLDTFQPEYAGYMIKSIGIY
;
A
#
# COMPACT_ATOMS: atom_id res chain seq x y z
N MET A 1 -4.28 -16.97 45.82
CA MET A 1 -3.90 -16.68 44.42
C MET A 1 -2.52 -16.05 44.29
N ILE A 2 -2.16 -14.96 44.96
CA ILE A 2 -0.86 -14.28 44.85
C ILE A 2 0.36 -15.15 45.22
N LYS A 3 0.22 -16.07 46.22
CA LYS A 3 1.32 -16.97 46.62
C LYS A 3 1.58 -18.15 45.64
N GLN A 4 0.66 -18.45 44.74
CA GLN A 4 0.82 -19.48 43.73
C GLN A 4 1.48 -18.88 42.47
N TYR A 5 1.25 -17.59 42.25
CA TYR A 5 1.86 -16.82 41.16
C TYR A 5 3.37 -16.63 41.32
N THR A 6 3.83 -16.30 42.54
CA THR A 6 5.27 -16.14 42.84
C THR A 6 6.06 -17.46 42.83
N ALA A 7 5.40 -18.60 43.00
CA ALA A 7 6.07 -19.90 42.91
C ALA A 7 6.33 -20.35 41.46
N ASN A 8 5.44 -20.00 40.53
CA ASN A 8 5.58 -20.32 39.13
C ASN A 8 6.66 -19.46 38.45
N ILE A 9 6.78 -18.18 38.81
CA ILE A 9 7.84 -17.28 38.30
C ILE A 9 9.23 -17.76 38.76
N ALA A 10 9.38 -18.24 39.99
CA ALA A 10 10.65 -18.76 40.50
C ALA A 10 11.07 -20.09 39.82
N GLU A 11 10.13 -20.84 39.24
CA GLU A 11 10.40 -22.09 38.53
C GLU A 11 10.80 -21.82 37.07
N MET A 12 10.24 -20.80 36.47
CA MET A 12 10.63 -20.33 35.11
C MET A 12 12.07 -19.79 35.05
N TYR A 13 12.49 -19.03 36.08
CA TYR A 13 13.88 -18.53 36.16
C TYR A 13 14.93 -19.66 36.31
N ARG A 14 14.55 -20.84 36.85
CA ARG A 14 15.46 -22.01 36.95
C ARG A 14 15.64 -22.77 35.63
N VAL A 15 14.76 -22.58 34.66
CA VAL A 15 14.84 -23.24 33.33
C VAL A 15 15.71 -22.42 32.39
N ALA A 16 15.77 -21.09 32.55
CA ALA A 16 16.52 -20.18 31.68
C ALA A 16 18.05 -20.19 31.89
N GLU A 17 18.58 -20.81 32.95
CA GLU A 17 20.04 -20.83 33.26
C GLU A 17 20.85 -21.96 32.62
N ARG A 18 20.29 -22.70 31.63
CA ARG A 18 21.10 -23.70 30.88
C ARG A 18 21.41 -23.15 29.49
N ARG A 19 22.65 -22.65 29.30
CA ARG A 19 23.15 -22.20 28.00
C ARG A 19 23.14 -23.33 26.96
N PRO A 20 22.55 -23.15 25.78
CA PRO A 20 22.74 -24.01 24.63
C PRO A 20 23.94 -23.56 23.77
N SER A 21 24.49 -24.49 23.02
CA SER A 21 25.62 -24.31 22.10
C SER A 21 25.16 -23.76 20.74
N VAL A 22 26.10 -23.22 19.98
CA VAL A 22 25.99 -22.38 18.78
C VAL A 22 25.18 -22.95 17.59
N GLU A 23 24.57 -24.11 17.68
CA GLU A 23 23.78 -24.71 16.60
C GLU A 23 22.25 -24.42 16.65
N ASP A 24 21.77 -23.62 17.63
CA ASP A 24 20.34 -23.35 17.84
C ASP A 24 19.93 -21.91 17.48
N SER A 25 20.68 -21.18 16.66
CA SER A 25 20.44 -19.74 16.48
C SER A 25 19.26 -19.40 15.56
N MET A 26 18.82 -20.27 14.63
CA MET A 26 17.72 -19.98 13.72
C MET A 26 16.33 -20.38 14.27
N THR A 27 16.24 -21.52 14.94
CA THR A 27 14.99 -21.91 15.61
C THR A 27 14.65 -21.07 16.86
N GLY A 28 15.63 -20.32 17.38
CA GLY A 28 15.47 -19.45 18.53
C GLY A 28 14.69 -18.15 18.24
N ARG A 29 14.76 -17.63 17.03
CA ARG A 29 14.05 -16.40 16.62
C ARG A 29 12.56 -16.64 16.52
N TYR A 30 12.12 -17.71 15.89
CA TYR A 30 10.70 -18.05 15.76
C TYR A 30 10.01 -18.37 17.09
N LYS A 31 10.69 -19.08 17.98
CA LYS A 31 10.13 -19.37 19.33
C LYS A 31 10.02 -18.13 20.22
N ARG A 32 10.78 -17.06 19.94
CA ARG A 32 10.67 -15.80 20.68
C ARG A 32 9.50 -14.95 20.20
N MET A 33 9.21 -14.92 18.89
CA MET A 33 8.02 -14.23 18.35
C MET A 33 6.72 -14.90 18.80
N SER A 34 6.62 -16.22 18.77
CA SER A 34 5.46 -16.94 19.28
C SER A 34 5.23 -16.70 20.80
N ALA A 35 6.30 -16.66 21.59
CA ALA A 35 6.19 -16.34 23.03
C ALA A 35 5.75 -14.88 23.27
N TYR A 36 6.04 -13.96 22.34
CA TYR A 36 5.65 -12.56 22.42
C TYR A 36 4.16 -12.36 22.12
N ILE A 37 3.63 -13.08 21.14
CA ILE A 37 2.19 -13.10 20.84
C ILE A 37 1.38 -13.66 22.02
N ASP A 38 1.85 -14.74 22.65
CA ASP A 38 1.23 -15.33 23.83
C ASP A 38 1.23 -14.38 25.07
N PHE A 39 2.23 -13.50 25.18
CA PHE A 39 2.31 -12.54 26.29
C PHE A 39 1.33 -11.37 26.13
N ILE A 40 1.06 -10.95 24.89
CA ILE A 40 0.09 -9.90 24.56
C ILE A 40 -1.34 -10.39 24.76
N SER A 41 -1.63 -11.68 24.55
CA SER A 41 -2.97 -12.26 24.74
C SER A 41 -3.38 -12.45 26.21
N ILE A 42 -2.45 -12.40 27.16
CA ILE A 42 -2.75 -12.71 28.59
C ILE A 42 -2.84 -11.46 29.49
N GLY A 43 -2.41 -10.27 29.04
CA GLY A 43 -2.34 -9.10 29.93
C GLY A 43 -2.75 -7.77 29.32
N GLY A 44 -4.03 -7.57 29.12
CA GLY A 44 -4.66 -6.24 29.07
C GLY A 44 -4.13 -5.27 28.01
N ASN A 45 -4.65 -5.36 26.79
CA ASN A 45 -4.92 -4.22 25.93
C ASN A 45 -5.63 -4.62 24.61
N ILE A 46 -6.75 -5.28 24.74
CA ILE A 46 -7.70 -5.50 23.62
C ILE A 46 -8.12 -4.17 22.98
N MET A 47 -8.13 -3.09 23.74
CA MET A 47 -8.48 -1.75 23.25
C MET A 47 -7.41 -1.14 22.31
N LYS A 48 -6.12 -1.35 22.56
CA LYS A 48 -5.04 -0.80 21.69
C LYS A 48 -4.97 -1.50 20.34
N LYS A 49 -5.14 -2.82 20.28
CA LYS A 49 -5.20 -3.55 18.99
C LYS A 49 -6.41 -3.14 18.13
N LYS A 50 -7.57 -2.90 18.73
CA LYS A 50 -8.75 -2.40 17.99
C LYS A 50 -8.56 -1.01 17.41
N VAL A 51 -7.82 -0.14 18.09
CA VAL A 51 -7.51 1.22 17.62
C VAL A 51 -6.50 1.18 16.47
N VAL A 52 -5.46 0.36 16.55
CA VAL A 52 -4.45 0.23 15.49
C VAL A 52 -5.05 -0.40 14.23
N SER A 53 -5.85 -1.46 14.34
CA SER A 53 -6.55 -2.05 13.19
C SER A 53 -7.58 -1.09 12.58
N LEU A 54 -8.26 -0.29 13.38
CA LEU A 54 -9.19 0.72 12.89
C LEU A 54 -8.46 1.88 12.18
N MET A 55 -7.28 2.26 12.63
CA MET A 55 -6.46 3.29 12.00
C MET A 55 -5.83 2.83 10.68
N LEU A 56 -5.31 1.60 10.59
CA LEU A 56 -4.82 1.04 9.32
C LEU A 56 -5.94 0.93 8.26
N VAL A 57 -7.13 0.58 8.69
CA VAL A 57 -8.32 0.48 7.84
C VAL A 57 -8.74 1.83 7.27
N LEU A 58 -8.70 2.89 8.07
CA LEU A 58 -8.99 4.25 7.60
C LEU A 58 -7.91 4.76 6.61
N ALA A 59 -6.64 4.38 6.80
CA ALA A 59 -5.57 4.73 5.88
C ALA A 59 -5.77 4.13 4.48
N MET A 60 -6.20 2.86 4.38
CA MET A 60 -6.45 2.23 3.08
C MET A 60 -7.73 2.72 2.40
N THR A 61 -8.78 3.09 3.14
CA THR A 61 -9.99 3.70 2.55
C THR A 61 -9.75 5.12 2.05
N ALA A 62 -8.89 5.89 2.71
CA ALA A 62 -8.49 7.22 2.24
C ALA A 62 -7.62 7.13 0.98
N SER A 63 -6.72 6.14 0.87
CA SER A 63 -5.91 5.93 -0.34
C SER A 63 -6.74 5.53 -1.57
N MET A 64 -7.94 4.96 -1.41
CA MET A 64 -8.87 4.74 -2.52
C MET A 64 -9.49 6.02 -3.07
N THR A 65 -9.48 7.12 -2.30
CA THR A 65 -10.07 8.40 -2.68
C THR A 65 -9.07 9.49 -3.04
N ALA A 66 -7.82 9.38 -2.58
CA ALA A 66 -6.87 10.48 -2.57
C ALA A 66 -6.07 10.70 -3.86
N CYS A 67 -5.96 9.75 -4.76
CA CYS A 67 -5.29 10.00 -6.04
C CYS A 67 -6.29 10.11 -7.19
N GLY A 68 -6.85 11.25 -7.39
CA GLY A 68 -7.38 11.81 -8.63
C GLY A 68 -8.24 10.92 -9.51
N GLY A 69 -8.89 9.95 -8.97
CA GLY A 69 -9.79 9.08 -9.71
C GLY A 69 -10.92 8.62 -8.81
N ASN A 70 -11.97 9.43 -8.68
CA ASN A 70 -13.22 8.98 -8.10
C ASN A 70 -13.78 7.83 -8.93
N ASN A 71 -13.59 6.61 -8.49
CA ASN A 71 -14.41 5.48 -8.87
C ASN A 71 -15.31 5.09 -7.69
N ALA A 72 -15.99 6.06 -7.13
CA ALA A 72 -17.21 5.79 -6.39
C ALA A 72 -18.36 6.13 -7.32
N GLY A 73 -19.07 5.13 -7.78
CA GLY A 73 -20.31 5.33 -8.54
C GLY A 73 -21.25 6.19 -7.71
N SER A 74 -21.67 7.32 -8.28
CA SER A 74 -22.72 8.14 -7.71
C SER A 74 -24.00 7.35 -7.71
N ALA A 75 -24.54 7.07 -6.54
CA ALA A 75 -25.94 6.72 -6.42
C ALA A 75 -26.77 8.02 -6.55
N ASP A 76 -27.52 8.15 -7.63
CA ASP A 76 -28.64 9.06 -7.66
C ASP A 76 -29.67 8.61 -6.62
N THR A 77 -29.88 9.42 -5.61
CA THR A 77 -31.10 9.34 -4.79
C THR A 77 -31.70 10.72 -4.69
N ASP A 78 -32.80 10.92 -5.44
CA ASP A 78 -33.81 11.87 -5.08
C ASP A 78 -34.36 11.54 -3.68
N ALA A 79 -34.28 12.47 -2.77
CA ALA A 79 -35.16 12.50 -1.60
C ALA A 79 -35.29 13.90 -1.02
N ASP A 80 -36.52 14.37 -1.06
CA ASP A 80 -37.01 15.55 -0.38
C ASP A 80 -36.77 15.59 1.13
N SER A 81 -36.32 16.78 1.54
CA SER A 81 -36.60 17.51 2.78
C SER A 81 -37.10 16.76 4.03
N VAL A 82 -36.53 17.02 5.18
CA VAL A 82 -37.06 17.85 6.29
C VAL A 82 -36.04 17.97 7.41
N ALA A 83 -35.76 19.19 7.80
CA ALA A 83 -35.03 19.55 9.00
C ALA A 83 -35.79 19.13 10.26
N ASN A 84 -35.05 18.63 11.28
CA ASN A 84 -35.29 19.04 12.67
C ASN A 84 -34.06 18.73 13.55
N THR A 85 -33.62 19.76 14.19
CA THR A 85 -32.71 19.77 15.31
C THR A 85 -33.33 19.12 16.53
N GLU A 86 -32.58 18.24 17.20
CA GLU A 86 -32.62 18.12 18.67
C GLU A 86 -31.35 17.42 19.18
N GLU A 87 -30.61 18.11 20.05
CA GLU A 87 -29.57 17.53 20.90
C GLU A 87 -30.17 16.43 21.79
N VAL A 88 -29.58 15.26 21.77
CA VAL A 88 -29.60 14.37 22.93
C VAL A 88 -28.25 13.70 23.05
N GLY A 89 -27.47 14.12 24.02
CA GLY A 89 -26.32 13.37 24.49
C GLY A 89 -26.77 12.04 25.10
N GLY A 90 -26.11 10.99 24.65
CA GLY A 90 -26.28 9.64 25.17
C GLY A 90 -25.24 8.74 24.54
N THR A 91 -24.12 8.57 25.25
CA THR A 91 -23.18 7.49 24.97
C THR A 91 -23.90 6.16 25.23
N GLU A 92 -24.46 5.56 24.20
CA GLU A 92 -24.71 4.11 24.21
C GLU A 92 -23.44 3.44 23.67
N GLU A 93 -22.78 2.69 24.57
CA GLU A 93 -21.83 1.67 24.19
C GLU A 93 -22.55 0.74 23.18
N ALA A 94 -22.13 0.77 21.92
CA ALA A 94 -22.48 -0.27 20.97
C ALA A 94 -21.97 -1.58 21.59
N GLY A 95 -22.89 -2.49 21.88
CA GLY A 95 -22.58 -3.77 22.48
C GLY A 95 -21.48 -4.46 21.67
N ALA A 96 -20.38 -4.79 22.33
CA ALA A 96 -19.39 -5.69 21.80
C ALA A 96 -20.11 -6.99 21.45
N GLY A 97 -20.27 -7.30 20.15
CA GLY A 97 -20.61 -8.64 19.72
C GLY A 97 -19.59 -9.59 20.34
N GLU A 98 -20.02 -10.76 20.79
CA GLU A 98 -19.09 -11.79 21.23
C GLU A 98 -18.07 -12.02 20.08
N GLU A 99 -16.79 -11.80 20.34
CA GLU A 99 -15.73 -12.15 19.37
C GLU A 99 -15.96 -13.60 18.94
N SER A 100 -16.02 -13.87 17.64
CA SER A 100 -16.17 -15.24 17.18
C SER A 100 -14.96 -16.03 17.68
N ALA A 101 -15.22 -17.06 18.45
CA ALA A 101 -14.14 -17.84 19.03
C ALA A 101 -13.35 -18.52 17.90
N MET A 102 -12.03 -18.38 17.92
CA MET A 102 -11.16 -19.08 16.98
C MET A 102 -11.49 -20.60 16.99
N PRO A 103 -11.70 -21.21 15.82
CA PRO A 103 -11.97 -22.64 15.72
C PRO A 103 -10.88 -23.49 16.40
N ALA A 104 -11.27 -24.59 17.04
CA ALA A 104 -10.31 -25.51 17.62
C ALA A 104 -9.37 -26.04 16.54
N ASN A 105 -8.06 -26.09 16.80
CA ASN A 105 -7.00 -26.48 15.89
C ASN A 105 -6.83 -25.55 14.66
N TYR A 106 -7.34 -24.32 14.69
CA TYR A 106 -7.24 -23.40 13.55
C TYR A 106 -5.79 -23.09 13.19
N GLU A 107 -4.93 -22.81 14.18
CA GLU A 107 -3.50 -22.54 13.96
C GLU A 107 -2.78 -23.73 13.31
N GLU A 108 -3.03 -24.97 13.80
CA GLU A 108 -2.45 -26.20 13.22
C GLU A 108 -2.94 -26.38 11.78
N THR A 109 -4.24 -26.21 11.52
CA THR A 109 -4.81 -26.31 10.17
C THR A 109 -4.26 -25.21 9.25
N SER A 110 -4.09 -24.00 9.75
CA SER A 110 -3.51 -22.89 8.98
C SER A 110 -2.07 -23.18 8.56
N ALA A 111 -1.25 -23.73 9.48
CA ALA A 111 0.13 -24.11 9.18
C ALA A 111 0.20 -25.25 8.15
N GLU A 112 -0.66 -26.30 8.29
CA GLU A 112 -0.73 -27.39 7.32
C GLU A 112 -1.15 -26.89 5.93
N LEU A 113 -2.13 -25.99 5.85
CA LEU A 113 -2.58 -25.41 4.59
C LEU A 113 -1.52 -24.47 3.98
N TYR A 114 -0.83 -23.69 4.81
CA TYR A 114 0.26 -22.85 4.34
C TYR A 114 1.37 -23.69 3.70
N ASP A 115 1.82 -24.73 4.39
CA ASP A 115 2.86 -25.62 3.86
C ASP A 115 2.41 -26.31 2.55
N ALA A 116 1.14 -26.69 2.46
CA ALA A 116 0.59 -27.35 1.27
C ALA A 116 0.46 -26.41 0.06
N GLU A 117 0.03 -25.16 0.28
CA GLU A 117 -0.36 -24.23 -0.80
C GLU A 117 0.70 -23.17 -1.11
N LEU A 118 1.50 -22.77 -0.12
CA LEU A 118 2.51 -21.72 -0.21
C LEU A 118 3.91 -22.17 0.22
N GLY A 119 4.09 -23.44 0.55
CA GLY A 119 5.41 -23.96 0.98
C GLY A 119 6.50 -23.79 -0.08
N ASP A 120 6.18 -23.95 -1.36
CA ASP A 120 7.13 -23.71 -2.45
C ASP A 120 7.48 -22.21 -2.61
N PHE A 121 6.50 -21.31 -2.44
CA PHE A 121 6.72 -19.86 -2.37
C PHE A 121 7.67 -19.53 -1.24
N TRP A 122 7.37 -19.98 -0.01
CA TRP A 122 8.17 -19.66 1.16
C TRP A 122 9.59 -20.21 1.07
N ALA A 123 9.74 -21.45 0.61
CA ALA A 123 11.06 -22.06 0.40
C ALA A 123 11.90 -21.32 -0.66
N ALA A 124 11.26 -20.76 -1.69
CA ALA A 124 11.93 -19.92 -2.69
C ALA A 124 12.28 -18.54 -2.12
N TYR A 125 11.35 -17.92 -1.38
CA TYR A 125 11.52 -16.60 -0.79
C TYR A 125 12.67 -16.55 0.21
N GLN A 126 12.75 -17.54 1.11
CA GLN A 126 13.86 -17.62 2.09
C GLN A 126 15.27 -17.66 1.45
N LYS A 127 15.39 -18.10 0.20
CA LYS A 127 16.68 -18.08 -0.52
C LYS A 127 17.13 -16.65 -0.86
N ALA A 128 16.19 -15.72 -1.03
CA ALA A 128 16.52 -14.33 -1.31
C ALA A 128 17.26 -13.66 -0.14
N ASP A 129 17.05 -14.10 1.10
CA ASP A 129 17.77 -13.61 2.26
C ASP A 129 19.26 -14.05 2.30
N GLU A 130 19.61 -15.10 1.54
CA GLU A 130 20.98 -15.60 1.41
C GLU A 130 21.74 -14.97 0.23
N ALA A 131 21.06 -14.13 -0.59
CA ALA A 131 21.63 -13.50 -1.78
C ALA A 131 22.83 -12.63 -1.45
N GLN A 132 23.82 -12.64 -2.35
CA GLN A 132 25.07 -11.90 -2.15
C GLN A 132 25.04 -10.53 -2.81
N THR A 133 24.09 -10.30 -3.74
CA THR A 133 23.92 -9.02 -4.45
C THR A 133 22.41 -8.68 -4.55
N VAL A 134 22.12 -7.40 -4.74
CA VAL A 134 20.74 -6.92 -4.96
C VAL A 134 20.09 -7.62 -6.15
N SER A 135 20.85 -7.79 -7.24
CA SER A 135 20.34 -8.45 -8.45
C SER A 135 20.03 -9.93 -8.23
N GLU A 136 20.86 -10.64 -7.44
CA GLU A 136 20.58 -12.02 -7.05
C GLU A 136 19.34 -12.10 -6.18
N ARG A 137 19.18 -11.18 -5.21
CA ARG A 137 17.98 -11.05 -4.37
C ARG A 137 16.72 -10.85 -5.22
N PHE A 138 16.72 -9.88 -6.12
CA PHE A 138 15.57 -9.63 -7.02
C PHE A 138 15.23 -10.85 -7.88
N ALA A 139 16.23 -11.53 -8.42
CA ALA A 139 15.99 -12.73 -9.22
C ALA A 139 15.40 -13.89 -8.41
N LEU A 140 15.84 -14.08 -7.15
CA LEU A 140 15.31 -15.10 -6.25
C LEU A 140 13.90 -14.76 -5.76
N GLN A 141 13.61 -13.48 -5.49
CA GLN A 141 12.26 -13.01 -5.18
C GLN A 141 11.30 -13.20 -6.37
N ALA A 142 11.78 -12.97 -7.60
CA ALA A 142 10.97 -13.23 -8.80
C ALA A 142 10.59 -14.72 -8.94
N ILE A 143 11.50 -15.63 -8.60
CA ILE A 143 11.21 -17.07 -8.57
C ILE A 143 10.16 -17.36 -7.47
N ALA A 144 10.27 -16.74 -6.30
CA ALA A 144 9.29 -16.89 -5.23
C ALA A 144 7.92 -16.36 -5.65
N GLU A 145 7.85 -15.19 -6.28
CA GLU A 145 6.59 -14.66 -6.80
C GLU A 145 5.95 -15.57 -7.84
N ALA A 146 6.74 -16.19 -8.72
CA ALA A 146 6.22 -17.18 -9.66
C ALA A 146 5.47 -18.29 -8.92
N LYS A 147 6.02 -18.80 -7.81
CA LYS A 147 5.37 -19.82 -6.99
C LYS A 147 4.10 -19.32 -6.32
N LEU A 148 4.08 -18.06 -5.87
CA LEU A 148 2.89 -17.41 -5.33
C LEU A 148 1.79 -17.30 -6.40
N MET A 149 2.14 -16.85 -7.62
CA MET A 149 1.19 -16.77 -8.74
C MET A 149 0.67 -18.16 -9.14
N GLU A 150 1.54 -19.15 -9.22
CA GLU A 150 1.19 -20.54 -9.56
C GLU A 150 0.23 -21.17 -8.55
N SER A 151 0.29 -20.80 -7.27
CA SER A 151 -0.61 -21.28 -6.22
C SER A 151 -2.05 -20.85 -6.45
N ALA A 152 -2.27 -19.75 -7.18
CA ALA A 152 -3.57 -19.12 -7.42
C ALA A 152 -4.40 -18.93 -6.14
N VAL A 153 -3.77 -18.65 -4.99
CA VAL A 153 -4.49 -18.25 -3.78
C VAL A 153 -5.01 -16.83 -3.90
N MET A 154 -4.43 -16.07 -4.83
CA MET A 154 -4.91 -14.76 -5.24
C MET A 154 -4.86 -14.60 -6.76
N LEU A 155 -5.62 -13.65 -7.28
CA LEU A 155 -5.66 -13.24 -8.68
C LEU A 155 -5.40 -11.75 -8.76
N PRO A 156 -4.29 -11.26 -9.33
CA PRO A 156 -4.09 -9.84 -9.60
C PRO A 156 -5.20 -9.32 -10.53
N LEU A 157 -5.74 -8.13 -10.24
CA LEU A 157 -6.85 -7.55 -11.00
C LEU A 157 -6.42 -6.24 -11.68
N GLN A 158 -6.06 -5.24 -10.90
CA GLN A 158 -5.81 -3.89 -11.41
C GLN A 158 -4.82 -3.11 -10.55
N SER A 159 -4.21 -2.08 -11.16
CA SER A 159 -3.52 -0.99 -10.49
C SER A 159 -4.45 0.21 -10.30
N LYS A 160 -4.00 1.22 -9.58
CA LYS A 160 -4.62 2.55 -9.49
C LYS A 160 -4.24 3.38 -10.72
N GLY A 161 -5.08 4.32 -11.16
CA GLY A 161 -4.85 5.12 -12.38
C GLY A 161 -5.37 4.45 -13.66
N GLY A 162 -4.82 4.82 -14.81
CA GLY A 162 -5.23 4.28 -16.11
C GLY A 162 -6.57 4.78 -16.63
N ASN A 163 -7.11 5.87 -16.07
CA ASN A 163 -8.36 6.52 -16.49
C ASN A 163 -8.10 7.83 -17.23
N TYR A 164 -9.10 8.33 -17.95
CA TYR A 164 -9.01 9.65 -18.57
C TYR A 164 -8.83 10.75 -17.54
N ALA A 165 -8.00 11.75 -17.88
CA ALA A 165 -7.75 12.93 -17.06
C ALA A 165 -7.55 14.17 -17.95
N ILE A 166 -7.69 15.37 -17.36
CA ILE A 166 -7.32 16.67 -17.96
C ILE A 166 -6.45 17.44 -16.97
N THR A 167 -5.43 18.18 -17.44
CA THR A 167 -4.46 18.80 -16.55
C THR A 167 -3.85 20.08 -17.08
N ARG A 168 -3.32 20.93 -16.19
CA ARG A 168 -2.40 22.03 -16.41
C ARG A 168 -0.97 21.70 -15.97
N VAL A 169 -0.77 20.53 -15.36
CA VAL A 169 0.53 20.10 -14.86
C VAL A 169 1.30 19.34 -15.92
N ALA A 170 2.54 19.71 -16.17
CA ALA A 170 3.43 18.99 -17.05
C ALA A 170 3.77 17.60 -16.46
N PRO A 171 3.70 16.52 -17.25
CA PRO A 171 4.02 15.19 -16.76
C PRO A 171 5.49 15.10 -16.32
N TYR A 172 5.75 14.33 -15.25
CA TYR A 172 7.08 14.09 -14.69
C TYR A 172 7.85 15.34 -14.24
N THR A 173 7.15 16.40 -13.85
CA THR A 173 7.74 17.57 -13.19
C THR A 173 7.37 17.64 -11.71
N ILE A 174 6.60 16.70 -11.22
CA ILE A 174 6.43 16.35 -9.81
C ILE A 174 7.38 15.17 -9.55
N ASP A 175 7.88 15.06 -8.34
CA ASP A 175 8.74 13.96 -7.94
C ASP A 175 8.07 12.62 -8.25
N TYR A 176 8.84 11.67 -8.77
CA TYR A 176 8.31 10.43 -9.28
C TYR A 176 8.91 9.24 -8.54
N THR A 177 8.06 8.48 -7.88
CA THR A 177 8.44 7.21 -7.26
C THR A 177 7.27 6.23 -7.34
N LEU A 178 7.56 4.95 -7.28
CA LEU A 178 6.54 3.90 -7.19
C LEU A 178 6.21 3.52 -5.74
N TRP A 179 6.93 4.05 -4.76
CA TRP A 179 6.78 3.77 -3.33
C TRP A 179 6.96 5.03 -2.49
N GLY A 180 6.55 4.96 -1.22
CA GLY A 180 6.63 6.10 -0.31
C GLY A 180 5.69 7.25 -0.68
N ASN A 181 6.05 8.48 -0.28
CA ASN A 181 5.18 9.64 -0.39
C ASN A 181 5.76 10.79 -1.24
N ASP A 182 6.95 10.65 -1.82
CA ASP A 182 7.61 11.75 -2.55
C ASP A 182 6.82 12.20 -3.80
N MET A 183 5.97 11.32 -4.37
CA MET A 183 5.07 11.71 -5.47
C MET A 183 4.06 12.80 -5.11
N GLU A 184 3.90 13.12 -3.84
CA GLU A 184 3.04 14.20 -3.35
C GLU A 184 3.83 15.46 -2.98
N ARG A 185 5.14 15.53 -3.33
CA ARG A 185 5.95 16.76 -3.25
C ARG A 185 5.77 17.59 -4.51
N PHE A 186 5.28 18.81 -4.36
CA PHE A 186 4.85 19.61 -5.51
C PHE A 186 5.75 20.80 -5.84
N HIS A 187 6.86 20.98 -5.15
CA HIS A 187 7.70 22.17 -5.29
C HIS A 187 8.31 22.32 -6.69
N ASN A 188 8.59 21.21 -7.36
CA ASN A 188 9.17 21.14 -8.72
C ASN A 188 8.13 21.24 -9.86
N ALA A 189 6.81 21.17 -9.56
CA ALA A 189 5.77 21.10 -10.57
C ALA A 189 5.83 22.27 -11.56
N LEU A 190 5.69 21.98 -12.87
CA LEU A 190 5.47 22.98 -13.90
C LEU A 190 3.98 23.06 -14.22
N VAL A 191 3.34 24.15 -13.84
CA VAL A 191 1.89 24.33 -13.98
C VAL A 191 1.61 25.49 -14.93
N THR A 192 0.75 25.26 -15.93
CA THR A 192 0.37 26.25 -16.94
C THR A 192 -0.93 26.97 -16.61
N THR A 193 -1.17 28.15 -17.18
CA THR A 193 -2.44 28.87 -17.02
C THR A 193 -3.61 28.22 -17.77
N ASP A 194 -3.31 27.53 -18.86
CA ASP A 194 -4.29 26.87 -19.73
C ASP A 194 -4.13 25.35 -19.63
N LEU A 195 -5.19 24.60 -19.94
CA LEU A 195 -5.12 23.13 -20.04
C LEU A 195 -4.07 22.71 -21.07
N ILE A 196 -3.23 21.74 -20.72
CA ILE A 196 -2.25 21.16 -21.66
C ILE A 196 -2.98 20.18 -22.59
N LYS A 197 -2.71 20.29 -23.89
CA LYS A 197 -3.31 19.38 -24.87
C LYS A 197 -2.79 17.95 -24.70
N ALA A 198 -3.64 16.98 -24.94
CA ALA A 198 -3.28 15.56 -24.90
C ALA A 198 -2.09 15.21 -25.82
N SER A 199 -1.99 15.87 -26.99
CA SER A 199 -0.84 15.72 -27.90
C SER A 199 0.48 16.21 -27.29
N ASP A 200 0.43 17.29 -26.51
CA ASP A 200 1.62 17.84 -25.85
C ASP A 200 2.01 16.97 -24.64
N ILE A 201 1.04 16.45 -23.88
CA ILE A 201 1.30 15.43 -22.84
C ILE A 201 2.01 14.21 -23.44
N SER A 202 1.52 13.69 -24.57
CA SER A 202 2.14 12.53 -25.25
C SER A 202 3.58 12.84 -25.70
N THR A 203 3.81 14.06 -26.22
CA THR A 203 5.14 14.50 -26.66
C THR A 203 6.11 14.61 -25.48
N MET A 204 5.63 15.20 -24.35
CA MET A 204 6.44 15.33 -23.15
C MET A 204 6.77 13.98 -22.53
N ARG A 205 5.82 13.03 -22.48
CA ARG A 205 6.06 11.67 -22.00
C ARG A 205 7.10 10.93 -22.84
N ALA A 206 7.01 11.02 -24.17
CA ALA A 206 8.01 10.42 -25.05
C ALA A 206 9.41 11.04 -24.84
N LYS A 207 9.47 12.34 -24.61
CA LYS A 207 10.74 13.04 -24.37
C LYS A 207 11.33 12.73 -23.00
N TRP A 208 10.49 12.58 -21.98
CA TRP A 208 10.96 12.12 -20.67
C TRP A 208 11.63 10.74 -20.78
N ALA A 209 10.99 9.80 -21.48
CA ALA A 209 11.57 8.46 -21.68
C ALA A 209 12.93 8.51 -22.42
N GLU A 210 13.12 9.50 -23.34
CA GLU A 210 14.40 9.73 -24.04
C GLU A 210 15.46 10.34 -23.12
N LEU A 211 15.08 11.26 -22.22
CA LEU A 211 15.98 12.05 -21.38
C LEU A 211 16.17 11.46 -19.96
N LYS A 212 15.44 10.42 -19.60
CA LYS A 212 15.52 9.81 -18.26
C LYS A 212 16.97 9.46 -17.90
N GLY A 213 17.40 9.87 -16.70
CA GLY A 213 18.76 9.70 -16.18
C GLY A 213 19.76 10.77 -16.65
N THR A 214 19.32 11.81 -17.38
CA THR A 214 20.21 12.90 -17.82
C THR A 214 20.09 14.16 -16.97
N GLY A 215 18.98 14.34 -16.24
CA GLY A 215 18.65 15.57 -15.51
C GLY A 215 18.22 16.75 -16.42
N GLU A 216 18.02 16.53 -17.72
CA GLU A 216 17.73 17.62 -18.69
C GLU A 216 16.21 17.80 -18.92
N TYR A 217 15.36 16.91 -18.39
CA TYR A 217 13.94 16.89 -18.74
C TYR A 217 13.18 18.14 -18.33
N GLU A 218 13.34 18.64 -17.12
CA GLU A 218 12.58 19.79 -16.60
C GLU A 218 12.86 21.05 -17.43
N ASP A 219 14.12 21.38 -17.69
CA ASP A 219 14.51 22.51 -18.53
C ASP A 219 13.95 22.38 -19.95
N TRP A 220 13.97 21.17 -20.49
CA TRP A 220 13.38 20.91 -21.80
C TRP A 220 11.86 21.08 -21.76
N ALA A 221 11.15 20.53 -20.77
CA ALA A 221 9.70 20.63 -20.62
C ALA A 221 9.24 22.08 -20.50
N ARG A 222 9.93 22.89 -19.71
CA ARG A 222 9.72 24.34 -19.58
C ARG A 222 9.84 25.04 -20.93
N SER A 223 10.95 24.83 -21.63
CA SER A 223 11.20 25.40 -22.95
C SER A 223 10.17 24.95 -23.99
N TYR A 224 9.77 23.67 -23.93
CA TYR A 224 8.76 23.13 -24.82
C TYR A 224 7.39 23.79 -24.62
N LEU A 225 6.91 23.88 -23.37
CA LEU A 225 5.64 24.52 -23.03
C LEU A 225 5.61 25.97 -23.52
N GLU A 226 6.66 26.75 -23.25
CA GLU A 226 6.78 28.14 -23.70
C GLU A 226 6.75 28.23 -25.25
N SER A 227 7.42 27.30 -25.95
CA SER A 227 7.44 27.25 -27.43
C SER A 227 6.06 26.93 -28.00
N GLN A 228 5.23 26.18 -27.32
CA GLN A 228 3.84 25.89 -27.69
C GLN A 228 2.87 27.04 -27.32
N GLY A 229 3.36 28.08 -26.63
CA GLY A 229 2.60 29.27 -26.25
C GLY A 229 1.91 29.18 -24.89
N TYR A 230 2.22 28.17 -24.09
CA TYR A 230 1.74 28.10 -22.71
C TYR A 230 2.46 29.13 -21.81
N THR A 231 1.77 29.63 -20.81
CA THR A 231 2.33 30.45 -19.76
C THR A 231 2.43 29.64 -18.48
N ILE A 232 3.63 29.50 -17.95
CA ILE A 232 3.88 28.81 -16.67
C ILE A 232 3.55 29.76 -15.53
N LYS A 233 2.89 29.26 -14.50
CA LYS A 233 2.54 29.99 -13.27
C LYS A 233 3.22 29.38 -12.04
N ASP A 234 3.32 30.15 -10.97
CA ASP A 234 3.96 29.79 -9.71
C ASP A 234 2.97 29.35 -8.63
N THR A 235 1.75 28.97 -9.04
CA THR A 235 0.69 28.52 -8.15
C THR A 235 0.15 27.19 -8.61
N TYR A 236 -0.15 26.31 -7.66
CA TYR A 236 -0.80 25.04 -7.92
C TYR A 236 -2.01 24.85 -7.00
N ASN A 237 -3.18 24.68 -7.60
CA ASN A 237 -4.41 24.38 -6.91
C ASN A 237 -4.70 22.87 -7.07
N TYR A 238 -4.35 22.14 -6.05
CA TYR A 238 -4.53 20.68 -6.01
C TYR A 238 -5.83 20.35 -5.28
N ASN A 239 -6.61 19.50 -5.89
CA ASN A 239 -7.80 18.98 -5.25
C ASN A 239 -7.40 17.71 -4.61
N LEU A 240 -7.54 17.48 -3.37
CA LEU A 240 -7.64 16.11 -2.99
C LEU A 240 -7.60 15.85 -1.53
N TYR A 241 -8.26 16.63 -0.77
CA TYR A 241 -8.61 16.05 0.50
C TYR A 241 -10.13 16.04 0.67
N ASN A 242 -10.64 14.94 1.11
CA ASN A 242 -12.04 14.73 1.48
C ASN A 242 -12.22 14.57 2.99
N GLN A 243 -11.12 14.65 3.72
CA GLN A 243 -11.03 14.56 5.17
C GLN A 243 -9.89 15.46 5.64
N ASP A 244 -10.13 16.27 6.65
CA ASP A 244 -9.07 17.06 7.28
C ASP A 244 -7.97 16.16 7.86
N PRO A 245 -6.70 16.62 7.89
CA PRO A 245 -5.65 15.87 8.58
C PRO A 245 -6.04 15.55 10.03
N THR A 246 -5.82 14.31 10.43
CA THR A 246 -6.13 13.83 11.78
C THR A 246 -5.10 14.31 12.79
N THR A 247 -3.88 14.56 12.32
CA THR A 247 -2.77 15.15 13.07
C THR A 247 -1.88 15.97 12.13
N TRP A 248 -1.09 16.87 12.71
CA TRP A 248 -0.02 17.60 12.02
C TRP A 248 1.38 17.07 12.38
N ASP A 249 1.43 15.92 13.02
CA ASP A 249 2.65 15.22 13.44
C ASP A 249 2.83 13.96 12.57
N VAL A 250 3.68 14.06 11.54
CA VAL A 250 3.93 13.00 10.57
C VAL A 250 4.50 11.72 11.21
N LEU A 251 5.18 11.87 12.35
CA LEU A 251 5.83 10.75 13.06
C LEU A 251 4.87 9.96 13.95
N SER A 252 3.62 10.45 14.12
CA SER A 252 2.61 9.80 14.98
C SER A 252 1.41 9.25 14.23
N THR A 253 1.51 9.07 12.90
CA THR A 253 0.39 8.67 12.06
C THR A 253 0.78 7.69 10.96
N SER A 254 -0.13 6.77 10.64
CA SER A 254 -0.08 5.92 9.45
C SER A 254 -1.13 6.34 8.40
N GLN A 255 -1.85 7.44 8.64
CA GLN A 255 -2.91 7.89 7.73
C GLN A 255 -2.32 8.52 6.48
N SER A 256 -2.69 8.03 5.28
CA SER A 256 -2.20 8.57 4.02
C SER A 256 -2.59 10.04 3.84
N VAL A 257 -3.79 10.46 4.28
CA VAL A 257 -4.23 11.86 4.21
C VAL A 257 -3.31 12.81 4.99
N ASP A 258 -2.76 12.37 6.13
CA ASP A 258 -1.81 13.15 6.90
C ASP A 258 -0.45 13.21 6.19
N ASN A 259 0.06 12.05 5.76
CA ASN A 259 1.35 11.94 5.09
C ASN A 259 1.40 12.70 3.76
N GLU A 260 0.35 12.60 2.92
CA GLU A 260 0.26 13.33 1.63
C GLU A 260 0.32 14.85 1.83
N VAL A 261 -0.32 15.37 2.89
CA VAL A 261 -0.28 16.81 3.23
C VAL A 261 1.08 17.19 3.79
N LEU A 262 1.58 16.43 4.77
CA LEU A 262 2.74 16.79 5.57
C LEU A 262 4.06 16.61 4.84
N VAL A 263 4.16 15.71 3.84
CA VAL A 263 5.39 15.51 3.04
C VAL A 263 5.89 16.82 2.38
N ASN A 264 5.02 17.80 2.20
CA ASN A 264 5.37 19.14 1.69
C ASN A 264 5.99 20.08 2.76
N THR A 265 6.02 19.67 4.03
CA THR A 265 6.43 20.53 5.18
C THR A 265 7.80 20.19 5.73
N TYR A 266 8.36 19.06 5.37
CA TYR A 266 9.69 18.61 5.79
C TYR A 266 10.46 18.04 4.61
N ASP A 267 11.78 17.90 4.78
CA ASP A 267 12.62 17.05 3.95
C ASP A 267 13.12 15.86 4.76
N GLY A 268 13.42 14.76 4.03
CA GLY A 268 14.17 13.63 4.53
C GLY A 268 15.68 13.79 4.33
N LEU A 269 16.43 12.74 4.60
CA LEU A 269 17.87 12.67 4.26
C LEU A 269 18.09 12.67 2.75
N MET A 270 17.23 11.98 2.04
CA MET A 270 17.20 11.79 0.59
C MET A 270 15.78 12.05 0.08
N GLU A 271 15.62 12.37 -1.20
CA GLU A 271 14.32 12.53 -1.89
C GLU A 271 14.41 11.98 -3.31
N TYR A 272 13.27 11.64 -3.92
CA TYR A 272 13.21 11.26 -5.33
C TYR A 272 12.95 12.48 -6.20
N ASP A 273 13.57 12.53 -7.39
CA ASP A 273 13.32 13.56 -8.40
C ASP A 273 12.23 13.13 -9.41
N GLY A 274 11.87 14.01 -10.34
CA GLY A 274 10.90 13.72 -11.39
C GLY A 274 11.32 12.65 -12.39
N GLU A 275 12.56 12.16 -12.33
CA GLU A 275 13.07 11.04 -13.11
C GLU A 275 13.04 9.71 -12.34
N GLY A 276 12.65 9.74 -11.06
CA GLY A 276 12.61 8.57 -10.17
C GLY A 276 13.99 8.19 -9.66
N THR A 277 14.92 9.14 -9.59
CA THR A 277 16.26 8.93 -9.09
C THR A 277 16.38 9.50 -7.68
N LEU A 278 16.93 8.69 -6.74
CA LEU A 278 17.16 9.13 -5.37
C LEU A 278 18.29 10.17 -5.33
N GLN A 279 17.98 11.35 -4.81
CA GLN A 279 18.86 12.52 -4.73
C GLN A 279 19.17 12.89 -3.28
N PRO A 280 20.32 13.52 -3.02
CA PRO A 280 20.63 14.13 -1.73
C PRO A 280 19.67 15.28 -1.39
N ALA A 281 18.96 15.16 -0.24
CA ALA A 281 18.11 16.21 0.32
C ALA A 281 18.80 16.91 1.50
N LEU A 282 18.40 16.68 2.75
CA LEU A 282 19.08 17.24 3.93
C LEU A 282 20.49 16.67 4.12
N ALA A 283 20.76 15.45 3.66
CA ALA A 283 22.11 14.94 3.57
C ALA A 283 22.75 15.37 2.24
N GLU A 284 24.01 15.88 2.27
CA GLU A 284 24.81 16.13 1.05
C GLU A 284 25.38 14.85 0.46
N SER A 285 25.67 13.86 1.33
CA SER A 285 26.26 12.59 0.96
C SER A 285 26.06 11.56 2.06
N TYR A 286 26.25 10.29 1.73
CA TYR A 286 26.31 9.20 2.69
C TYR A 286 27.38 8.18 2.32
N GLU A 287 27.79 7.40 3.30
CA GLU A 287 28.74 6.29 3.17
C GLU A 287 28.14 5.04 3.81
N VAL A 288 28.41 3.87 3.21
CA VAL A 288 27.99 2.57 3.73
C VAL A 288 29.24 1.75 4.06
N SER A 289 29.24 1.12 5.23
CA SER A 289 30.34 0.22 5.62
C SER A 289 30.41 -1.02 4.72
N ASP A 290 31.58 -1.64 4.60
CA ASP A 290 31.82 -2.81 3.75
C ASP A 290 30.90 -4.01 4.08
N ASP A 291 30.40 -4.09 5.32
CA ASP A 291 29.47 -5.12 5.77
C ASP A 291 27.98 -4.75 5.59
N GLY A 292 27.69 -3.54 5.07
CA GLY A 292 26.34 -3.07 4.83
C GLY A 292 25.52 -2.76 6.09
N LEU A 293 26.17 -2.70 7.28
CA LEU A 293 25.48 -2.54 8.55
C LEU A 293 25.48 -1.11 9.10
N THR A 294 26.33 -0.24 8.57
CA THR A 294 26.45 1.13 9.06
C THR A 294 26.31 2.12 7.91
N TYR A 295 25.38 3.03 8.05
CA TYR A 295 25.13 4.13 7.11
C TYR A 295 25.47 5.44 7.80
N THR A 296 26.42 6.20 7.26
CA THR A 296 26.84 7.49 7.78
C THR A 296 26.42 8.60 6.83
N PHE A 297 25.57 9.51 7.30
CA PHE A 297 25.05 10.64 6.53
C PHE A 297 25.72 11.93 6.97
N HIS A 298 26.10 12.76 5.99
CA HIS A 298 26.67 14.08 6.20
C HIS A 298 25.62 15.13 5.84
N LEU A 299 25.11 15.84 6.83
CA LEU A 299 24.06 16.83 6.66
C LEU A 299 24.61 18.15 6.10
N ARG A 300 23.77 18.88 5.38
CA ARG A 300 24.06 20.23 4.91
C ARG A 300 24.24 21.19 6.08
N ASP A 301 25.18 22.12 5.93
CA ASP A 301 25.40 23.19 6.91
C ASP A 301 24.32 24.30 6.82
N GLY A 302 23.94 24.86 7.97
CA GLY A 302 23.19 26.12 8.07
C GLY A 302 21.70 26.02 7.75
N ILE A 303 21.11 24.84 7.85
CA ILE A 303 19.67 24.64 7.72
C ILE A 303 18.99 25.05 9.01
N SER A 304 17.85 25.75 8.88
CA SER A 304 17.09 26.20 10.04
C SER A 304 15.67 25.67 10.02
N TRP A 305 15.19 25.25 11.17
CA TRP A 305 13.78 25.09 11.43
C TRP A 305 13.06 26.43 11.47
N VAL A 306 11.89 26.51 10.84
CA VAL A 306 11.05 27.73 10.89
C VAL A 306 9.67 27.41 11.45
N ASP A 307 8.99 28.40 11.98
CA ASP A 307 7.57 28.32 12.36
C ASP A 307 6.64 28.58 11.16
N SER A 308 5.32 28.47 11.33
CA SER A 308 4.30 28.74 10.31
C SER A 308 4.35 30.17 9.72
N GLN A 309 5.09 31.09 10.36
CA GLN A 309 5.33 32.43 9.85
C GLN A 309 6.64 32.57 9.09
N GLY A 310 7.42 31.48 8.94
CA GLY A 310 8.74 31.46 8.30
C GLY A 310 9.85 32.05 9.18
N ARG A 311 9.67 32.17 10.49
CA ARG A 311 10.69 32.68 11.41
C ARG A 311 11.53 31.52 11.94
N ALA A 312 12.87 31.67 11.87
CA ALA A 312 13.78 30.66 12.41
C ALA A 312 13.52 30.43 13.92
N VAL A 313 13.43 29.17 14.32
CA VAL A 313 13.17 28.73 15.70
C VAL A 313 14.32 27.89 16.28
N ALA A 314 15.07 27.18 15.43
CA ALA A 314 16.24 26.39 15.81
C ALA A 314 17.12 26.15 14.57
N ASP A 315 18.38 25.76 14.76
CA ASP A 315 19.19 25.17 13.70
C ASP A 315 18.86 23.68 13.60
N LEU A 316 18.86 23.12 12.39
CA LEU A 316 18.66 21.69 12.16
C LEU A 316 20.00 20.98 12.35
N THR A 317 19.98 19.88 13.11
CA THR A 317 21.14 19.07 13.42
C THR A 317 20.85 17.57 13.29
N ALA A 318 21.87 16.73 13.31
CA ALA A 318 21.72 15.27 13.32
C ALA A 318 20.89 14.76 14.54
N ASP A 319 20.92 15.48 15.67
CA ASP A 319 20.11 15.15 16.85
C ASP A 319 18.60 15.28 16.58
N ASP A 320 18.17 16.07 15.60
CA ASP A 320 16.74 16.20 15.22
C ASP A 320 16.23 14.93 14.52
N PHE A 321 17.09 14.18 13.81
CA PHE A 321 16.76 12.86 13.28
C PHE A 321 16.70 11.80 14.38
N VAL A 322 17.59 11.86 15.35
CA VAL A 322 17.56 10.99 16.54
C VAL A 322 16.28 11.25 17.34
N ALA A 323 15.90 12.52 17.51
CA ALA A 323 14.66 12.92 18.18
C ALA A 323 13.43 12.46 17.41
N GLY A 324 13.41 12.60 16.08
CA GLY A 324 12.33 12.14 15.21
C GLY A 324 12.11 10.63 15.32
N MET A 325 13.18 9.85 15.20
CA MET A 325 13.13 8.39 15.32
C MET A 325 12.65 7.94 16.70
N GLN A 326 13.13 8.58 17.78
CA GLN A 326 12.65 8.28 19.12
C GLN A 326 11.17 8.61 19.29
N HIS A 327 10.73 9.78 18.81
CA HIS A 327 9.35 10.19 18.90
C HIS A 327 8.42 9.25 18.12
N MET A 328 8.81 8.82 16.94
CA MET A 328 8.06 7.88 16.13
C MET A 328 7.84 6.55 16.88
N MET A 329 8.90 5.99 17.49
CA MET A 329 8.80 4.78 18.31
C MET A 329 7.98 4.98 19.59
N ASP A 330 8.06 6.15 20.23
CA ASP A 330 7.27 6.48 21.45
C ASP A 330 5.78 6.67 21.11
N ALA A 331 5.48 7.28 19.96
CA ALA A 331 4.13 7.59 19.54
C ALA A 331 3.34 6.36 19.06
N GLN A 332 4.03 5.36 18.49
CA GLN A 332 3.43 4.14 17.95
C GLN A 332 2.24 4.44 17.03
N GLY A 333 2.50 5.25 15.98
CA GLY A 333 1.50 5.71 15.03
C GLY A 333 1.03 4.68 14.00
N GLY A 334 1.65 3.49 13.97
CA GLY A 334 1.26 2.35 13.13
C GLY A 334 2.19 2.08 11.93
N LEU A 335 3.35 2.75 11.85
CA LEU A 335 4.37 2.52 10.82
C LEU A 335 5.67 1.92 11.40
N GLU A 336 5.65 1.44 12.64
CA GLU A 336 6.81 0.88 13.34
C GLU A 336 7.38 -0.35 12.61
N TYR A 337 6.54 -1.12 11.93
CA TYR A 337 6.95 -2.30 11.17
C TYR A 337 8.00 -1.98 10.10
N LEU A 338 8.07 -0.73 9.62
CA LEU A 338 9.07 -0.30 8.62
C LEU A 338 10.51 -0.26 9.17
N ILE A 339 10.68 -0.24 10.49
CA ILE A 339 12.00 -0.17 11.13
C ILE A 339 12.28 -1.35 12.05
N GLU A 340 11.25 -2.11 12.45
CA GLU A 340 11.42 -3.33 13.25
C GLU A 340 12.23 -4.38 12.48
N GLY A 341 13.25 -4.94 13.15
CA GLY A 341 14.17 -5.90 12.53
C GLY A 341 15.15 -5.30 11.51
N ILE A 342 15.09 -3.99 11.25
CA ILE A 342 16.00 -3.27 10.36
C ILE A 342 16.98 -2.45 11.18
N ILE A 343 16.51 -1.54 12.02
CA ILE A 343 17.36 -0.70 12.86
C ILE A 343 17.67 -1.46 14.16
N THR A 344 18.93 -1.52 14.53
CA THR A 344 19.41 -2.22 15.74
C THR A 344 18.62 -1.81 16.97
N ASN A 345 18.08 -2.79 17.71
CA ASN A 345 17.27 -2.64 18.93
C ASN A 345 15.98 -1.81 18.75
N ALA A 346 15.50 -1.57 17.53
CA ALA A 346 14.22 -0.88 17.33
C ALA A 346 13.06 -1.69 17.88
N SER A 347 12.98 -2.97 17.55
CA SER A 347 11.93 -3.89 18.05
C SER A 347 11.94 -4.00 19.58
N GLU A 348 13.13 -4.07 20.18
CA GLU A 348 13.28 -4.15 21.64
C GLU A 348 12.88 -2.84 22.33
N TYR A 349 13.11 -1.68 21.69
CA TYR A 349 12.66 -0.39 22.23
C TYR A 349 11.15 -0.23 22.11
N ILE A 350 10.57 -0.51 20.96
CA ILE A 350 9.13 -0.46 20.73
C ILE A 350 8.36 -1.40 21.68
N SER A 351 8.90 -2.60 21.93
CA SER A 351 8.33 -3.56 22.88
C SER A 351 8.53 -3.18 24.34
N GLY A 352 9.45 -2.26 24.66
CA GLY A 352 9.82 -1.85 26.01
C GLY A 352 10.82 -2.80 26.70
N GLU A 353 11.44 -3.73 25.99
CA GLU A 353 12.54 -4.55 26.50
C GLU A 353 13.82 -3.69 26.68
N VAL A 354 14.05 -2.75 25.77
CA VAL A 354 15.04 -1.67 25.88
C VAL A 354 14.31 -0.36 26.18
N THR A 355 14.74 0.37 27.20
CA THR A 355 14.17 1.66 27.61
C THR A 355 15.14 2.83 27.48
N ASP A 356 16.40 2.53 27.24
CA ASP A 356 17.46 3.53 27.01
C ASP A 356 17.66 3.67 25.50
N PHE A 357 17.13 4.76 24.92
CA PHE A 357 17.15 5.01 23.48
C PHE A 357 18.56 5.06 22.89
N SER A 358 19.57 5.38 23.71
CA SER A 358 20.98 5.37 23.25
C SER A 358 21.50 3.99 22.82
N GLN A 359 20.71 2.92 23.03
CA GLN A 359 21.01 1.57 22.56
C GLN A 359 20.36 1.27 21.18
N VAL A 360 19.46 2.14 20.70
CA VAL A 360 18.86 2.03 19.37
C VAL A 360 19.87 2.49 18.32
N GLY A 361 19.90 1.84 17.19
CA GLY A 361 20.86 2.04 16.11
C GLY A 361 20.70 3.36 15.34
N VAL A 362 20.48 4.48 16.02
CA VAL A 362 20.50 5.83 15.44
C VAL A 362 21.31 6.77 16.33
N GLU A 363 22.31 7.44 15.78
CA GLU A 363 23.28 8.23 16.55
C GLU A 363 23.65 9.54 15.85
N ALA A 364 23.59 10.66 16.56
CA ALA A 364 24.21 11.92 16.16
C ALA A 364 25.65 11.95 16.68
N VAL A 365 26.64 11.77 15.82
CA VAL A 365 28.06 11.80 16.17
C VAL A 365 28.52 13.21 16.46
N ASP A 366 28.04 14.16 15.69
CA ASP A 366 28.15 15.60 15.86
C ASP A 366 26.93 16.31 15.21
N ASP A 367 26.92 17.64 15.18
CA ASP A 367 25.76 18.40 14.68
C ASP A 367 25.39 18.06 13.22
N ASN A 368 26.34 17.60 12.39
CA ASN A 368 26.17 17.37 10.97
C ASN A 368 26.42 15.90 10.55
N THR A 369 26.67 15.00 11.48
CA THR A 369 26.95 13.59 11.18
C THR A 369 25.94 12.67 11.89
N LEU A 370 25.07 12.05 11.09
CA LEU A 370 24.07 11.06 11.53
C LEU A 370 24.51 9.66 11.13
N VAL A 371 24.36 8.70 12.03
CA VAL A 371 24.69 7.29 11.75
C VAL A 371 23.49 6.40 12.06
N TYR A 372 23.17 5.49 11.12
CA TYR A 372 22.28 4.36 11.36
C TYR A 372 23.08 3.06 11.44
N HIS A 373 22.72 2.22 12.40
CA HIS A 373 23.22 0.87 12.56
C HIS A 373 22.07 -0.13 12.35
N LEU A 374 22.24 -1.02 11.38
CA LEU A 374 21.25 -2.02 11.02
C LEU A 374 21.51 -3.36 11.71
N GLU A 375 20.48 -4.17 11.92
CA GLU A 375 20.61 -5.53 12.48
C GLU A 375 21.18 -6.52 11.46
N ALA A 376 20.87 -6.32 10.18
CA ALA A 376 21.35 -7.08 9.04
C ALA A 376 21.53 -6.17 7.83
N PRO A 377 22.33 -6.55 6.82
CA PRO A 377 22.43 -5.78 5.59
C PRO A 377 21.06 -5.64 4.93
N CYS A 378 20.66 -4.39 4.64
CA CYS A 378 19.36 -4.07 4.03
C CYS A 378 19.61 -3.28 2.74
N SER A 379 19.48 -3.94 1.59
CA SER A 379 19.80 -3.35 0.28
C SER A 379 18.85 -2.21 -0.13
N TYR A 380 17.64 -2.19 0.42
CA TYR A 380 16.63 -1.18 0.13
C TYR A 380 16.54 -0.08 1.20
N PHE A 381 17.40 -0.07 2.21
CA PHE A 381 17.35 0.90 3.30
C PHE A 381 17.30 2.35 2.81
N THR A 382 18.11 2.69 1.81
CA THR A 382 18.13 4.06 1.25
C THR A 382 16.81 4.45 0.56
N THR A 383 16.06 3.49 0.03
CA THR A 383 14.77 3.76 -0.62
C THR A 383 13.67 4.12 0.37
N MET A 384 13.86 3.83 1.66
CA MET A 384 12.94 4.15 2.74
C MET A 384 13.12 5.57 3.28
N LEU A 385 14.25 6.21 3.02
CA LEU A 385 14.66 7.47 3.68
C LEU A 385 13.83 8.69 3.27
N GLY A 386 13.06 8.61 2.19
CA GLY A 386 12.06 9.61 1.82
C GLY A 386 10.72 9.44 2.56
N TYR A 387 10.53 8.33 3.27
CA TYR A 387 9.28 8.06 3.97
C TYR A 387 9.19 8.80 5.32
N GLY A 388 7.97 9.20 5.72
CA GLY A 388 7.73 10.02 6.90
C GLY A 388 8.30 9.49 8.21
N VAL A 389 8.48 8.18 8.36
CA VAL A 389 9.08 7.56 9.56
C VAL A 389 10.55 7.95 9.79
N PHE A 390 11.24 8.41 8.74
CA PHE A 390 12.62 8.91 8.80
C PHE A 390 12.71 10.44 8.81
N ALA A 391 11.56 11.13 8.93
CA ALA A 391 11.55 12.59 9.00
C ALA A 391 12.26 13.09 10.26
N PRO A 392 13.03 14.20 10.17
CA PRO A 392 13.57 14.85 11.34
C PRO A 392 12.47 15.59 12.12
N MET A 393 12.68 15.80 13.41
CA MET A 393 11.82 16.62 14.27
C MET A 393 12.66 17.55 15.13
N SER A 394 12.38 18.87 15.08
CA SER A 394 13.11 19.81 15.93
C SER A 394 12.92 19.47 17.41
N ARG A 395 13.92 18.89 18.05
CA ARG A 395 13.90 18.57 19.48
C ARG A 395 13.52 19.79 20.33
N THR A 396 14.17 20.92 20.07
CA THR A 396 13.95 22.15 20.82
C THR A 396 12.50 22.65 20.67
N PHE A 397 11.93 22.60 19.47
CA PHE A 397 10.56 23.02 19.24
C PHE A 397 9.57 22.03 19.87
N TYR A 398 9.78 20.72 19.71
CA TYR A 398 8.97 19.66 20.28
C TYR A 398 8.85 19.80 21.81
N GLU A 399 10.01 19.93 22.49
CA GLU A 399 10.04 20.15 23.95
C GLU A 399 9.33 21.44 24.37
N SER A 400 9.43 22.52 23.56
CA SER A 400 8.73 23.78 23.82
C SER A 400 7.22 23.68 23.71
N MET A 401 6.70 22.66 22.96
CA MET A 401 5.29 22.34 22.80
C MET A 401 4.80 21.30 23.82
N GLY A 402 5.59 21.03 24.86
CA GLY A 402 5.26 20.09 25.95
C GLY A 402 5.65 18.65 25.64
N GLY A 403 6.35 18.40 24.52
CA GLY A 403 6.81 17.09 24.12
C GLY A 403 7.85 16.51 25.08
N LYS A 404 7.82 15.19 25.27
CA LYS A 404 8.74 14.40 26.09
C LYS A 404 8.98 13.06 25.40
N PHE A 405 10.02 12.37 25.81
CA PHE A 405 10.46 11.11 25.22
C PHE A 405 10.41 9.93 26.19
N GLY A 406 10.34 8.74 25.63
CA GLY A 406 10.38 7.48 26.35
C GLY A 406 9.25 7.34 27.35
N VAL A 407 9.56 6.92 28.56
CA VAL A 407 8.58 6.69 29.62
C VAL A 407 7.82 7.95 30.09
N GLU A 408 8.31 9.15 29.73
CA GLU A 408 7.66 10.43 30.02
C GLU A 408 6.73 10.90 28.88
N TYR A 409 6.72 10.22 27.73
CA TYR A 409 5.82 10.54 26.62
C TYR A 409 4.36 10.40 27.02
N ASP A 410 3.62 11.50 26.92
CA ASP A 410 2.18 11.54 27.21
C ASP A 410 1.48 12.59 26.32
N PRO A 411 0.95 12.18 25.15
CA PRO A 411 0.24 13.10 24.26
C PRO A 411 -1.10 13.59 24.83
N SER A 412 -1.58 13.03 25.95
CA SER A 412 -2.78 13.47 26.65
C SER A 412 -2.49 14.55 27.71
N ALA A 413 -1.22 14.85 28.00
CA ALA A 413 -0.84 15.86 28.96
C ALA A 413 -1.39 17.25 28.56
N ALA A 414 -1.80 18.05 29.56
CA ALA A 414 -2.47 19.31 29.32
C ALA A 414 -1.57 20.38 28.63
N ASP A 415 -0.25 20.24 28.77
CA ASP A 415 0.77 21.09 28.17
C ASP A 415 1.30 20.54 26.82
N TYR A 416 0.94 19.31 26.42
CA TYR A 416 1.30 18.76 25.13
C TYR A 416 0.44 19.37 24.02
N THR A 417 1.07 20.12 23.14
CA THR A 417 0.41 20.81 22.02
C THR A 417 1.01 20.48 20.65
N TYR A 418 2.11 19.74 20.59
CA TYR A 418 2.76 19.35 19.33
C TYR A 418 1.79 18.59 18.41
N GLY A 419 1.82 18.89 17.12
CA GLY A 419 1.00 18.20 16.11
C GLY A 419 -0.51 18.49 16.13
N LYS A 420 -1.01 19.35 17.05
CA LYS A 420 -2.45 19.67 17.14
C LYS A 420 -2.96 20.69 16.11
N GLY A 421 -2.05 21.27 15.36
CA GLY A 421 -2.36 22.24 14.31
C GLY A 421 -1.09 22.72 13.61
N PRO A 422 -1.22 23.40 12.47
CA PRO A 422 -0.05 23.86 11.70
C PRO A 422 0.85 24.85 12.45
N ASP A 423 0.33 25.56 13.46
CA ASP A 423 1.15 26.45 14.30
C ASP A 423 1.93 25.72 15.41
N SER A 424 1.72 24.41 15.56
CA SER A 424 2.32 23.60 16.61
C SER A 424 3.32 22.56 16.10
N ILE A 425 3.81 22.73 14.87
CA ILE A 425 4.95 22.02 14.28
C ILE A 425 6.01 23.00 13.80
N ALA A 426 7.23 22.55 13.62
CA ALA A 426 8.29 23.29 12.94
C ALA A 426 8.48 22.73 11.53
N TYR A 427 9.00 23.54 10.63
CA TYR A 427 9.12 23.26 9.21
C TYR A 427 10.58 23.32 8.77
N CYS A 428 11.04 22.35 7.98
CA CYS A 428 12.35 22.37 7.33
C CYS A 428 12.28 22.09 5.82
N GLY A 429 11.10 21.74 5.30
CA GLY A 429 10.87 21.46 3.89
C GLY A 429 10.53 22.70 3.05
N PRO A 430 10.11 22.47 1.79
CA PRO A 430 9.87 23.54 0.82
C PRO A 430 8.71 24.47 1.17
N TYR A 431 7.80 24.07 2.07
CA TYR A 431 6.63 24.87 2.41
C TYR A 431 6.39 25.00 3.91
N VAL A 432 5.71 26.10 4.25
CA VAL A 432 5.05 26.32 5.53
C VAL A 432 3.54 26.40 5.32
N VAL A 433 2.74 25.84 6.23
CA VAL A 433 1.28 25.98 6.17
C VAL A 433 0.89 27.37 6.62
N LYS A 434 0.38 28.16 5.70
CA LYS A 434 0.02 29.56 5.91
C LYS A 434 -1.40 29.76 6.39
N ASN A 435 -2.30 28.88 5.96
CA ASN A 435 -3.68 28.89 6.36
C ASN A 435 -4.27 27.49 6.30
N PHE A 436 -5.02 27.12 7.31
CA PHE A 436 -5.84 25.94 7.36
C PHE A 436 -7.27 26.34 7.76
N THR A 437 -8.23 25.93 6.95
CA THR A 437 -9.66 26.10 7.23
C THR A 437 -10.31 24.74 7.06
N SER A 438 -10.77 24.16 8.16
CA SER A 438 -11.40 22.83 8.21
C SER A 438 -12.46 22.69 7.13
N GLU A 439 -12.47 21.53 6.44
CA GLU A 439 -13.38 21.16 5.35
C GLU A 439 -13.48 22.27 4.26
N ASN A 440 -12.38 22.94 3.98
CA ASN A 440 -12.35 24.01 2.98
C ASN A 440 -11.02 24.10 2.25
N THR A 441 -9.92 24.53 2.91
CA THR A 441 -8.63 24.74 2.26
C THR A 441 -7.44 24.54 3.20
N ILE A 442 -6.34 24.04 2.63
CA ILE A 442 -5.00 24.11 3.21
C ILE A 442 -4.15 24.90 2.24
N VAL A 443 -3.56 26.03 2.69
CA VAL A 443 -2.71 26.89 1.87
C VAL A 443 -1.27 26.81 2.36
N PHE A 444 -0.40 26.36 1.49
CA PHE A 444 1.03 26.33 1.70
C PHE A 444 1.69 27.51 0.99
N GLN A 445 2.70 28.08 1.61
CA GLN A 445 3.55 29.12 1.06
C GLN A 445 5.00 28.64 1.04
N ALA A 446 5.71 28.90 -0.04
CA ALA A 446 7.13 28.59 -0.16
C ALA A 446 7.91 29.09 1.08
N ASN A 447 8.77 28.21 1.60
CA ASN A 447 9.67 28.51 2.70
C ASN A 447 10.92 29.22 2.18
N GLU A 448 11.05 30.52 2.40
CA GLU A 448 12.20 31.33 1.96
C GLU A 448 13.53 30.88 2.63
N SER A 449 13.45 30.11 3.72
CA SER A 449 14.60 29.57 4.43
C SER A 449 14.94 28.14 4.03
N TYR A 450 14.23 27.58 3.07
CA TYR A 450 14.49 26.23 2.55
C TYR A 450 15.87 26.16 1.89
N TRP A 451 16.60 25.09 2.08
CA TRP A 451 17.96 24.94 1.56
C TRP A 451 18.03 25.07 0.03
N ASN A 452 16.99 24.63 -0.68
CA ASN A 452 16.85 24.73 -2.12
C ASN A 452 15.74 25.70 -2.54
N ALA A 453 15.64 26.86 -1.87
CA ALA A 453 14.58 27.83 -2.14
C ALA A 453 14.55 28.34 -3.60
N ASP A 454 15.71 28.42 -4.26
CA ASP A 454 15.82 28.81 -5.67
C ASP A 454 15.25 27.73 -6.64
N GLY A 455 15.12 26.49 -6.19
CA GLY A 455 14.56 25.36 -6.95
C GLY A 455 13.03 25.26 -6.87
N ILE A 456 12.35 26.07 -6.05
CA ILE A 456 10.90 26.01 -5.89
C ILE A 456 10.21 26.69 -7.08
N ASN A 457 9.51 25.92 -7.91
CA ASN A 457 8.69 26.42 -9.01
C ASN A 457 7.32 26.94 -8.54
N ILE A 458 6.73 26.26 -7.56
CA ILE A 458 5.39 26.58 -7.03
C ILE A 458 5.54 27.33 -5.70
N HIS A 459 5.25 28.64 -5.69
CA HIS A 459 5.35 29.47 -4.48
C HIS A 459 4.10 29.42 -3.61
N THR A 460 2.95 29.07 -4.18
CA THR A 460 1.70 28.85 -3.42
C THR A 460 1.05 27.56 -3.89
N LEU A 461 0.93 26.61 -2.98
CA LEU A 461 0.21 25.35 -3.16
C LEU A 461 -1.09 25.44 -2.35
N THR A 462 -2.24 25.15 -2.98
CA THR A 462 -3.54 25.16 -2.32
C THR A 462 -4.22 23.81 -2.47
N TRP A 463 -4.54 23.18 -1.37
CA TRP A 463 -5.39 21.99 -1.33
C TRP A 463 -6.83 22.41 -1.07
N LEU A 464 -7.74 21.89 -1.90
CA LEU A 464 -9.16 22.22 -1.83
C LEU A 464 -9.96 21.02 -1.35
N PHE A 465 -10.82 21.23 -0.38
CA PHE A 465 -11.71 20.18 0.14
C PHE A 465 -12.80 19.84 -0.88
N ASN A 466 -13.08 18.55 -1.00
CA ASN A 466 -14.15 18.03 -1.82
C ASN A 466 -14.83 16.83 -1.14
N ASP A 467 -16.06 17.00 -0.71
CA ASP A 467 -16.87 15.97 -0.05
C ASP A 467 -17.37 14.85 -0.99
N GLY A 468 -17.11 14.99 -2.30
CA GLY A 468 -17.53 14.01 -3.30
C GLY A 468 -19.03 14.02 -3.64
N SER A 469 -19.81 14.92 -3.05
CA SER A 469 -21.28 14.97 -3.26
C SER A 469 -21.69 15.34 -4.68
N ASP A 470 -20.86 16.07 -5.44
CA ASP A 470 -21.06 16.39 -6.85
C ASP A 470 -19.99 15.69 -7.71
N ALA A 471 -20.40 14.64 -8.43
CA ALA A 471 -19.53 13.86 -9.30
C ALA A 471 -18.88 14.65 -10.45
N THR A 472 -19.40 15.85 -10.78
CA THR A 472 -18.84 16.71 -11.84
C THR A 472 -18.05 17.89 -11.29
N LYS A 473 -18.02 18.09 -9.98
CA LYS A 473 -17.40 19.26 -9.35
C LYS A 473 -15.95 19.47 -9.77
N THR A 474 -15.11 18.45 -9.65
CA THR A 474 -13.69 18.54 -9.96
C THR A 474 -13.44 18.86 -11.44
N TYR A 475 -14.26 18.30 -12.35
CA TYR A 475 -14.23 18.63 -13.76
C TYR A 475 -14.57 20.12 -13.98
N ASN A 476 -15.68 20.60 -13.40
CA ASN A 476 -16.12 21.99 -13.54
C ASN A 476 -15.10 22.98 -12.95
N ASP A 477 -14.52 22.65 -11.80
CA ASP A 477 -13.47 23.42 -11.15
C ASP A 477 -12.18 23.44 -11.99
N THR A 478 -11.83 22.35 -12.65
CA THR A 478 -10.68 22.29 -13.57
C THR A 478 -10.94 23.13 -14.83
N ILE A 479 -12.12 23.04 -15.44
CA ILE A 479 -12.43 23.86 -16.61
C ILE A 479 -12.42 25.35 -16.25
N SER A 480 -12.94 25.73 -15.10
CA SER A 480 -12.96 27.13 -14.64
C SER A 480 -11.57 27.66 -14.20
N GLY A 481 -10.58 26.79 -13.99
CA GLY A 481 -9.25 27.15 -13.49
C GLY A 481 -9.19 27.27 -11.96
N THR A 482 -10.21 26.84 -11.24
CA THR A 482 -10.18 26.70 -9.77
C THR A 482 -9.26 25.58 -9.35
N LEU A 483 -9.22 24.49 -10.13
CA LEU A 483 -8.28 23.37 -10.01
C LEU A 483 -7.38 23.31 -11.23
N ASP A 484 -6.21 22.69 -11.07
CA ASP A 484 -5.23 22.56 -12.14
C ASP A 484 -5.21 21.18 -12.82
N GLY A 485 -6.03 20.24 -12.35
CA GLY A 485 -6.19 18.95 -12.98
C GLY A 485 -7.22 18.08 -12.28
N THR A 486 -7.74 17.08 -12.98
CA THR A 486 -8.64 16.06 -12.42
C THR A 486 -8.70 14.81 -13.28
N GLY A 487 -8.90 13.67 -12.64
CA GLY A 487 -9.39 12.46 -13.29
C GLY A 487 -10.86 12.61 -13.70
N LEU A 488 -11.25 11.91 -14.78
CA LEU A 488 -12.62 11.94 -15.30
C LEU A 488 -13.33 10.64 -14.93
N ASN A 489 -14.21 10.70 -13.93
CA ASN A 489 -15.19 9.64 -13.67
C ASN A 489 -16.24 9.60 -14.79
N SER A 490 -17.18 8.65 -14.76
CA SER A 490 -18.18 8.48 -15.82
C SER A 490 -19.02 9.75 -16.08
N ALA A 491 -19.41 10.49 -15.02
CA ALA A 491 -20.18 11.72 -15.13
C ALA A 491 -19.32 12.85 -15.72
N ALA A 492 -18.12 13.06 -15.19
CA ALA A 492 -17.16 14.03 -15.68
C ALA A 492 -16.72 13.74 -17.12
N LEU A 493 -16.51 12.48 -17.50
CA LEU A 493 -16.20 12.06 -18.86
C LEU A 493 -17.34 12.38 -19.83
N THR A 494 -18.59 12.16 -19.41
CA THR A 494 -19.77 12.51 -20.20
C THR A 494 -19.84 14.01 -20.41
N ALA A 495 -19.64 14.83 -19.35
CA ALA A 495 -19.58 16.28 -19.43
C ALA A 495 -18.44 16.77 -20.34
N CYS A 496 -17.22 16.24 -20.16
CA CYS A 496 -16.05 16.57 -20.95
C CYS A 496 -16.26 16.33 -22.47
N LYS A 497 -16.90 15.19 -22.81
CA LYS A 497 -17.28 14.88 -24.20
C LYS A 497 -18.35 15.85 -24.72
N ALA A 498 -19.36 16.16 -23.91
CA ALA A 498 -20.45 17.07 -24.28
C ALA A 498 -19.98 18.50 -24.49
N ASP A 499 -19.04 18.98 -23.68
CA ASP A 499 -18.47 20.33 -23.73
C ASP A 499 -17.37 20.48 -24.81
N GLY A 500 -16.93 19.37 -25.43
CA GLY A 500 -15.98 19.36 -26.54
C GLY A 500 -14.51 19.47 -26.09
N TYR A 501 -14.21 19.26 -24.80
CA TYR A 501 -12.83 19.24 -24.30
C TYR A 501 -12.13 17.89 -24.49
N PHE A 502 -12.88 16.81 -24.67
CA PHE A 502 -12.34 15.46 -24.69
C PHE A 502 -11.26 15.25 -25.75
N ASP A 503 -11.57 15.59 -27.01
CA ASP A 503 -10.67 15.29 -28.14
C ASP A 503 -9.32 16.05 -28.07
N ASP A 504 -9.30 17.24 -27.47
CA ASP A 504 -8.13 18.09 -27.43
C ASP A 504 -7.29 17.89 -26.14
N TYR A 505 -7.94 17.57 -25.00
CA TYR A 505 -7.31 17.65 -23.68
C TYR A 505 -7.34 16.36 -22.87
N ALA A 506 -8.25 15.42 -23.14
CA ALA A 506 -8.30 14.18 -22.37
C ALA A 506 -7.14 13.25 -22.75
N TYR A 507 -6.39 12.83 -21.75
CA TYR A 507 -5.33 11.83 -21.89
C TYR A 507 -5.55 10.72 -20.86
N VAL A 508 -4.90 9.57 -21.06
CA VAL A 508 -4.94 8.49 -20.07
C VAL A 508 -3.87 8.74 -19.00
N SER A 509 -4.28 8.77 -17.73
CA SER A 509 -3.35 8.94 -16.60
C SER A 509 -2.39 7.75 -16.51
N LEU A 510 -1.26 7.94 -15.83
CA LEU A 510 -0.37 6.84 -15.48
C LEU A 510 -1.02 5.96 -14.42
N THR A 511 -0.55 4.74 -14.34
CA THR A 511 -0.86 3.81 -13.25
C THR A 511 0.24 3.89 -12.19
N ASP A 512 -0.12 3.56 -10.95
CA ASP A 512 0.83 3.43 -9.85
C ASP A 512 1.26 1.96 -9.63
N ALA A 513 2.01 1.71 -8.57
CA ALA A 513 2.48 0.37 -8.24
C ALA A 513 1.50 -0.44 -7.36
N THR A 514 0.34 0.12 -6.98
CA THR A 514 -0.67 -0.61 -6.22
C THR A 514 -1.23 -1.78 -7.04
N THR A 515 -1.37 -2.94 -6.43
CA THR A 515 -2.04 -4.10 -7.02
C THR A 515 -3.27 -4.45 -6.19
N TYR A 516 -4.47 -4.33 -6.79
CA TYR A 516 -5.71 -4.85 -6.23
C TYR A 516 -5.90 -6.29 -6.68
N MET A 517 -6.39 -7.14 -5.80
CA MET A 517 -6.43 -8.58 -6.00
C MET A 517 -7.79 -9.18 -5.69
N GLY A 518 -8.11 -10.29 -6.34
CA GLY A 518 -9.10 -11.25 -5.88
C GLY A 518 -8.44 -12.32 -5.02
N PHE A 519 -9.06 -12.68 -3.91
CA PHE A 519 -8.55 -13.69 -2.97
C PHE A 519 -9.45 -14.90 -2.92
N PHE A 520 -8.84 -16.10 -2.89
CA PHE A 520 -9.53 -17.37 -2.71
C PHE A 520 -9.38 -17.84 -1.26
N ASN A 521 -10.51 -17.96 -0.56
CA ASN A 521 -10.51 -18.45 0.82
C ASN A 521 -10.38 -19.98 0.84
N ILE A 522 -9.22 -20.47 1.22
CA ILE A 522 -8.92 -21.94 1.27
C ILE A 522 -9.38 -22.59 2.57
N ASN A 523 -9.84 -21.79 3.55
CA ASN A 523 -10.22 -22.29 4.87
C ASN A 523 -11.41 -21.55 5.48
N ARG A 524 -12.41 -21.22 4.70
CA ARG A 524 -13.59 -20.47 5.17
C ARG A 524 -14.24 -21.10 6.40
N ASN A 525 -14.56 -20.27 7.39
CA ASN A 525 -15.19 -20.65 8.65
C ASN A 525 -16.43 -19.80 9.00
N GLN A 526 -16.68 -18.68 8.28
CA GLN A 526 -17.83 -17.82 8.50
C GLN A 526 -18.76 -17.81 7.28
N PHE A 527 -20.07 -17.76 7.57
CA PHE A 527 -21.14 -17.74 6.56
C PHE A 527 -22.12 -16.60 6.79
N ALA A 528 -21.75 -15.66 7.63
CA ALA A 528 -22.35 -14.35 7.87
C ALA A 528 -21.28 -13.46 8.51
N ASN A 529 -21.48 -12.14 8.51
CA ASN A 529 -20.54 -11.21 9.14
C ASN A 529 -20.44 -11.45 10.65
N THR A 530 -19.22 -11.43 11.19
CA THR A 530 -18.96 -11.69 12.62
C THR A 530 -19.47 -10.58 13.53
N ASN A 531 -19.53 -9.32 13.04
CA ASN A 531 -20.05 -8.18 13.77
C ASN A 531 -21.60 -8.17 13.85
N ASP A 532 -22.26 -8.75 12.84
CA ASP A 532 -23.73 -8.87 12.77
C ASP A 532 -24.11 -10.09 11.92
N ALA A 533 -24.49 -11.18 12.56
CA ALA A 533 -24.84 -12.43 11.89
C ALA A 533 -26.12 -12.36 11.00
N THR A 534 -26.77 -11.21 10.91
CA THR A 534 -27.90 -10.98 9.99
C THR A 534 -27.45 -10.34 8.66
N LYS A 535 -26.15 -9.99 8.56
CA LYS A 535 -25.54 -9.32 7.41
C LYS A 535 -24.70 -10.29 6.56
N CYS A 536 -24.69 -10.08 5.27
CA CYS A 536 -23.93 -10.86 4.29
C CYS A 536 -24.06 -12.38 4.53
N VAL A 537 -25.29 -12.85 4.75
CA VAL A 537 -25.57 -14.25 5.07
C VAL A 537 -25.46 -15.10 3.82
N SER A 538 -24.62 -16.12 3.87
CA SER A 538 -24.49 -17.13 2.81
C SER A 538 -25.78 -17.96 2.66
N GLU A 539 -26.13 -18.31 1.42
CA GLU A 539 -27.20 -19.25 1.13
C GLU A 539 -26.71 -20.71 0.95
N GLN A 540 -25.39 -20.95 1.08
CA GLN A 540 -24.83 -22.30 0.99
C GLN A 540 -25.34 -23.19 2.13
N THR A 541 -25.63 -24.45 1.79
CA THR A 541 -25.86 -25.49 2.80
C THR A 541 -24.54 -25.93 3.43
N GLU A 542 -24.57 -26.60 4.57
CA GLU A 542 -23.38 -27.19 5.20
C GLU A 542 -22.64 -28.14 4.24
N GLU A 543 -23.39 -28.85 3.36
CA GLU A 543 -22.81 -29.74 2.36
C GLU A 543 -22.11 -28.94 1.25
N ASP A 544 -22.75 -27.89 0.72
CA ASP A 544 -22.16 -27.01 -0.30
C ASP A 544 -20.89 -26.35 0.24
N ALA A 545 -20.94 -25.81 1.46
CA ALA A 545 -19.80 -25.18 2.12
C ALA A 545 -18.60 -26.14 2.27
N ALA A 546 -18.85 -27.37 2.70
CA ALA A 546 -17.80 -28.38 2.83
C ALA A 546 -17.19 -28.77 1.47
N ARG A 547 -18.03 -28.89 0.43
CA ARG A 547 -17.61 -29.18 -0.94
C ARG A 547 -16.76 -28.04 -1.52
N THR A 548 -17.21 -26.79 -1.33
CA THR A 548 -16.50 -25.61 -1.80
C THR A 548 -15.16 -25.45 -1.10
N LYS A 549 -15.10 -25.63 0.23
CA LYS A 549 -13.85 -25.62 0.98
C LYS A 549 -12.85 -26.66 0.47
N GLN A 550 -13.30 -27.91 0.21
CA GLN A 550 -12.45 -28.96 -0.35
C GLN A 550 -11.97 -28.59 -1.77
N ALA A 551 -12.83 -28.02 -2.61
CA ALA A 551 -12.45 -27.59 -3.96
C ALA A 551 -11.45 -26.42 -3.92
N MET A 552 -11.63 -25.45 -3.02
CA MET A 552 -10.72 -24.31 -2.86
C MET A 552 -9.31 -24.71 -2.40
N GLN A 553 -9.13 -25.87 -1.77
CA GLN A 553 -7.82 -26.42 -1.41
C GLN A 553 -7.12 -27.13 -2.58
N ASN A 554 -7.73 -27.22 -3.76
CA ASN A 554 -7.11 -27.77 -4.94
C ASN A 554 -6.61 -26.65 -5.87
N VAL A 555 -5.33 -26.62 -6.16
CA VAL A 555 -4.69 -25.57 -6.97
C VAL A 555 -5.27 -25.50 -8.40
N HIS A 556 -5.56 -26.64 -9.03
CA HIS A 556 -6.14 -26.69 -10.36
C HIS A 556 -7.56 -26.11 -10.38
N PHE A 557 -8.32 -26.31 -9.29
CA PHE A 557 -9.64 -25.70 -9.15
C PHE A 557 -9.53 -24.16 -9.06
N ARG A 558 -8.63 -23.62 -8.24
CA ARG A 558 -8.41 -22.18 -8.13
C ARG A 558 -7.92 -21.57 -9.44
N ARG A 559 -6.96 -22.23 -10.13
CA ARG A 559 -6.51 -21.81 -11.46
C ARG A 559 -7.65 -21.80 -12.48
N ALA A 560 -8.52 -22.79 -12.46
CA ALA A 560 -9.67 -22.84 -13.34
C ALA A 560 -10.62 -21.65 -13.12
N VAL A 561 -10.89 -21.28 -11.87
CA VAL A 561 -11.73 -20.13 -11.54
C VAL A 561 -11.05 -18.82 -11.94
N ALA A 562 -9.76 -18.66 -11.64
CA ALA A 562 -8.98 -17.49 -12.00
C ALA A 562 -8.90 -17.27 -13.52
N MET A 563 -8.59 -18.33 -14.29
CA MET A 563 -8.54 -18.29 -15.76
C MET A 563 -9.93 -18.18 -16.40
N GLY A 564 -10.98 -18.50 -15.65
CA GLY A 564 -12.38 -18.37 -16.09
C GLY A 564 -12.94 -16.95 -15.98
N LEU A 565 -12.32 -16.05 -15.24
CA LEU A 565 -12.74 -14.67 -15.05
C LEU A 565 -12.27 -13.79 -16.22
N ASP A 566 -13.20 -13.28 -17.03
CA ASP A 566 -12.93 -12.21 -18.03
C ASP A 566 -12.68 -10.88 -17.31
N ARG A 567 -11.40 -10.64 -16.95
CA ARG A 567 -11.00 -9.42 -16.23
C ARG A 567 -11.16 -8.17 -17.09
N GLY A 568 -11.07 -8.28 -18.42
CA GLY A 568 -11.36 -7.17 -19.32
C GLY A 568 -12.82 -6.71 -19.22
N THR A 569 -13.78 -7.64 -19.23
CA THR A 569 -15.20 -7.31 -19.04
C THR A 569 -15.47 -6.79 -17.61
N TYR A 570 -14.80 -7.34 -16.60
CA TYR A 570 -14.87 -6.86 -15.23
C TYR A 570 -14.35 -5.41 -15.10
N MET A 571 -13.20 -5.09 -15.69
CA MET A 571 -12.62 -3.74 -15.67
C MET A 571 -13.47 -2.73 -16.47
N ALA A 572 -14.08 -3.16 -17.59
CA ALA A 572 -14.92 -2.31 -18.41
C ALA A 572 -16.12 -1.70 -17.64
N GLN A 573 -16.57 -2.37 -16.55
CA GLN A 573 -17.64 -1.84 -15.70
C GLN A 573 -17.23 -0.55 -14.96
N THR A 574 -15.94 -0.35 -14.76
CA THR A 574 -15.38 0.81 -14.03
C THR A 574 -14.84 1.88 -14.99
N VAL A 575 -14.02 1.48 -15.98
CA VAL A 575 -13.26 2.41 -16.84
C VAL A 575 -13.76 2.46 -18.29
N GLY A 576 -14.77 1.65 -18.63
CA GLY A 576 -15.31 1.52 -19.99
C GLY A 576 -14.47 0.59 -20.87
N ASP A 577 -15.05 0.18 -22.02
CA ASP A 577 -14.41 -0.76 -22.94
C ASP A 577 -13.09 -0.25 -23.54
N ASP A 578 -12.97 1.08 -23.69
CA ASP A 578 -11.79 1.72 -24.30
C ASP A 578 -10.52 1.54 -23.43
N LEU A 579 -10.67 1.50 -22.11
CA LEU A 579 -9.57 1.49 -21.14
C LEU A 579 -9.49 0.22 -20.29
N LYS A 580 -10.24 -0.83 -20.64
CA LYS A 580 -10.37 -2.06 -19.84
C LYS A 580 -9.06 -2.81 -19.53
N TYR A 581 -8.00 -2.51 -20.26
CA TYR A 581 -6.66 -3.06 -20.02
C TYR A 581 -5.67 -2.02 -19.50
N ALA A 582 -6.05 -0.74 -19.43
CA ALA A 582 -5.11 0.34 -19.13
C ALA A 582 -4.53 0.27 -17.70
N SER A 583 -5.28 -0.28 -16.76
CA SER A 583 -4.86 -0.48 -15.37
C SER A 583 -4.81 -1.96 -14.95
N MET A 584 -4.89 -2.90 -15.91
CA MET A 584 -4.87 -4.32 -15.59
C MET A 584 -3.49 -4.74 -15.06
N ARG A 585 -3.50 -5.62 -14.07
CA ARG A 585 -2.32 -6.18 -13.43
C ARG A 585 -2.30 -7.69 -13.60
N ASN A 586 -1.15 -8.28 -13.99
CA ASN A 586 -1.02 -9.72 -14.20
C ASN A 586 -0.14 -10.42 -13.15
N SER A 587 0.68 -9.68 -12.41
CA SER A 587 1.48 -10.17 -11.27
C SER A 587 1.15 -9.39 -10.00
N TYR A 588 1.63 -9.82 -8.87
CA TYR A 588 1.45 -9.11 -7.60
C TYR A 588 2.38 -7.88 -7.55
N THR A 589 3.68 -8.11 -7.66
CA THR A 589 4.65 -7.04 -7.90
C THR A 589 4.57 -6.63 -9.37
N PRO A 590 4.50 -5.32 -9.71
CA PRO A 590 4.58 -4.88 -11.10
C PRO A 590 5.83 -5.40 -11.77
N GLY A 591 5.72 -5.99 -12.96
CA GLY A 591 6.85 -6.64 -13.62
C GLY A 591 8.04 -5.70 -13.94
N ASN A 592 7.80 -4.39 -14.02
CA ASN A 592 8.80 -3.34 -14.20
C ASN A 592 9.18 -2.60 -12.90
N PHE A 593 8.78 -3.11 -11.73
CA PHE A 593 9.02 -2.48 -10.44
C PHE A 593 10.51 -2.33 -10.12
N VAL A 594 11.27 -3.40 -10.36
CA VAL A 594 12.74 -3.39 -10.29
C VAL A 594 13.34 -4.07 -11.51
N SER A 595 14.62 -3.81 -11.76
CA SER A 595 15.44 -4.49 -12.77
C SER A 595 16.80 -4.87 -12.19
N LEU A 596 17.45 -5.86 -12.79
CA LEU A 596 18.78 -6.29 -12.35
C LEU A 596 19.80 -5.18 -12.62
N GLU A 597 20.64 -4.90 -11.63
CA GLU A 597 21.72 -3.90 -11.74
C GLU A 597 22.97 -4.49 -12.42
N GLU A 598 23.16 -5.82 -12.33
CA GLU A 598 24.28 -6.54 -12.89
C GLU A 598 23.86 -7.88 -13.50
N GLU A 599 24.74 -8.48 -14.32
CA GLU A 599 24.53 -9.81 -14.86
C GLU A 599 24.43 -10.85 -13.76
N THR A 600 23.33 -11.59 -13.71
CA THR A 600 23.01 -12.51 -12.61
C THR A 600 22.61 -13.88 -13.14
N THR A 601 23.05 -14.94 -12.48
CA THR A 601 22.70 -16.32 -12.84
C THR A 601 21.93 -16.98 -11.70
N VAL A 602 20.71 -17.45 -11.99
CA VAL A 602 19.86 -18.18 -11.05
C VAL A 602 19.39 -19.50 -11.64
N ASP A 603 18.91 -20.39 -10.80
CA ASP A 603 18.34 -21.67 -11.21
C ASP A 603 16.85 -21.51 -11.54
N ILE A 604 16.48 -21.74 -12.80
CA ILE A 604 15.10 -21.77 -13.27
C ILE A 604 14.73 -23.26 -13.50
N ASN A 605 14.01 -23.83 -12.59
CA ASN A 605 13.55 -25.22 -12.62
C ASN A 605 14.68 -26.24 -12.98
N GLY A 606 15.81 -26.15 -12.25
CA GLY A 606 16.97 -27.04 -12.46
C GLY A 606 17.90 -26.62 -13.60
N THR A 607 17.68 -25.47 -14.21
CA THR A 607 18.50 -24.92 -15.31
C THR A 607 19.14 -23.59 -14.88
N ALA A 608 20.48 -23.54 -14.85
CA ALA A 608 21.19 -22.30 -14.61
C ALA A 608 20.94 -21.30 -15.77
N THR A 609 20.21 -20.24 -15.49
CA THR A 609 19.84 -19.21 -16.47
C THR A 609 20.50 -17.89 -16.11
N THR A 610 21.13 -17.23 -17.10
CA THR A 610 21.85 -15.97 -16.90
C THR A 610 21.06 -14.83 -17.52
N TYR A 611 20.81 -13.80 -16.72
CA TYR A 611 20.11 -12.57 -17.09
C TYR A 611 21.09 -11.39 -17.12
N PRO A 612 21.11 -10.56 -18.17
CA PRO A 612 21.93 -9.36 -18.22
C PRO A 612 21.42 -8.29 -17.28
N ALA A 613 22.27 -7.33 -16.93
CA ALA A 613 21.86 -6.09 -16.28
C ALA A 613 20.72 -5.41 -17.07
N GLY A 614 19.77 -4.82 -16.36
CA GLY A 614 18.58 -4.20 -16.93
C GLY A 614 17.42 -5.17 -17.24
N THR A 615 17.59 -6.48 -16.97
CA THR A 615 16.46 -7.43 -17.06
C THR A 615 15.41 -7.07 -16.01
N TYR A 616 14.18 -6.87 -16.44
CA TYR A 616 13.06 -6.60 -15.54
C TYR A 616 12.67 -7.83 -14.73
N TYR A 617 12.22 -7.56 -13.50
CA TYR A 617 11.72 -8.55 -12.54
C TYR A 617 10.68 -9.51 -13.16
N GLY A 618 9.68 -8.95 -13.85
CA GLY A 618 8.60 -9.73 -14.46
C GLY A 618 9.06 -10.73 -15.51
N GLN A 619 10.18 -10.47 -16.19
CA GLN A 619 10.75 -11.44 -17.15
C GLN A 619 11.18 -12.73 -16.43
N ILE A 620 11.77 -12.61 -15.25
CA ILE A 620 12.26 -13.76 -14.47
C ILE A 620 11.07 -14.52 -13.88
N VAL A 621 10.04 -13.79 -13.42
CA VAL A 621 8.77 -14.39 -12.96
C VAL A 621 8.16 -15.25 -14.09
N GLN A 622 8.07 -14.67 -15.31
CA GLN A 622 7.50 -15.40 -16.46
C GLN A 622 8.32 -16.63 -16.86
N ASP A 623 9.65 -16.51 -16.90
CA ASP A 623 10.53 -17.60 -17.27
C ASP A 623 10.40 -18.78 -16.29
N GLN A 624 10.21 -18.50 -14.99
CA GLN A 624 9.95 -19.53 -13.98
C GLN A 624 8.58 -20.19 -14.21
N ILE A 625 7.52 -19.42 -14.41
CA ILE A 625 6.17 -19.91 -14.69
C ILE A 625 6.15 -20.79 -15.95
N ASP A 626 6.83 -20.36 -17.02
CA ASP A 626 6.94 -21.14 -18.26
C ASP A 626 7.68 -22.46 -18.06
N ALA A 627 8.76 -22.44 -17.24
CA ALA A 627 9.53 -23.64 -16.90
C ALA A 627 8.73 -24.65 -16.06
N ASP A 628 7.79 -24.17 -15.24
CA ASP A 628 6.88 -25.00 -14.43
C ASP A 628 5.63 -25.43 -15.22
N GLY A 629 5.42 -24.84 -16.41
CA GLY A 629 4.36 -25.25 -17.35
C GLY A 629 2.97 -24.73 -17.01
N VAL A 630 2.86 -23.70 -16.17
CA VAL A 630 1.58 -23.03 -15.86
C VAL A 630 1.25 -22.05 -16.99
N LYS A 631 0.01 -22.06 -17.46
CA LYS A 631 -0.42 -21.31 -18.65
C LYS A 631 -0.98 -19.93 -18.33
N ILE A 632 -0.20 -19.11 -17.64
CA ILE A 632 -0.50 -17.70 -17.39
C ILE A 632 0.61 -16.82 -17.96
N THR A 633 0.27 -15.61 -18.38
CA THR A 633 1.24 -14.64 -18.91
C THR A 633 1.28 -13.43 -17.98
N VAL A 634 2.29 -13.36 -17.13
CA VAL A 634 2.47 -12.26 -16.18
C VAL A 634 3.38 -11.17 -16.73
N TRP A 635 4.20 -11.49 -17.74
CA TRP A 635 5.08 -10.56 -18.39
C TRP A 635 5.10 -10.75 -19.92
N ASP A 636 4.88 -9.65 -20.63
CA ASP A 636 5.08 -9.55 -22.08
C ASP A 636 5.99 -8.31 -22.35
N PRO A 637 7.22 -8.52 -22.80
CA PRO A 637 8.17 -7.41 -23.03
C PRO A 637 7.66 -6.40 -24.06
N THR A 638 6.73 -6.80 -24.94
CA THR A 638 6.15 -5.88 -25.93
C THR A 638 5.01 -5.02 -25.36
N ALA A 639 4.38 -5.45 -24.29
CA ALA A 639 3.31 -4.73 -23.60
C ALA A 639 3.85 -3.84 -22.47
N ASN A 640 4.94 -4.24 -21.82
CA ASN A 640 5.54 -3.55 -20.68
C ASN A 640 6.65 -2.55 -21.03
N GLU A 641 6.98 -2.36 -22.30
CA GLU A 641 7.91 -1.33 -22.73
C GLU A 641 7.30 0.06 -22.57
N GLY A 642 7.66 0.77 -21.49
CA GLY A 642 7.26 2.16 -21.32
C GLY A 642 7.01 2.55 -19.88
N ALA A 643 6.62 3.80 -19.70
CA ALA A 643 6.28 4.35 -18.38
C ALA A 643 5.01 3.72 -17.82
N GLY A 644 5.05 3.45 -16.54
CA GLY A 644 3.91 2.96 -15.76
C GLY A 644 4.02 1.50 -15.37
N SER A 645 3.24 1.15 -14.37
CA SER A 645 3.22 -0.16 -13.75
C SER A 645 2.07 -1.05 -14.25
N SER A 646 1.29 -0.60 -15.26
CA SER A 646 0.21 -1.37 -15.88
C SER A 646 0.75 -2.35 -16.91
N ASP A 647 0.16 -3.55 -16.94
CA ASP A 647 0.53 -4.58 -17.90
C ASP A 647 -0.15 -4.40 -19.26
N GLY A 648 -1.33 -3.75 -19.33
CA GLY A 648 -2.02 -3.39 -20.57
C GLY A 648 -2.68 -4.53 -21.34
N TYR A 649 -2.77 -5.73 -20.76
CA TYR A 649 -3.38 -6.92 -21.37
C TYR A 649 -3.91 -7.86 -20.29
N ASP A 650 -4.74 -8.85 -20.66
CA ASP A 650 -5.18 -9.92 -19.76
C ASP A 650 -4.37 -11.20 -20.01
N GLY A 651 -3.49 -11.53 -19.09
CA GLY A 651 -2.60 -12.70 -19.18
C GLY A 651 -3.14 -13.95 -18.46
N TRP A 652 -4.31 -13.87 -17.85
CA TRP A 652 -4.92 -14.99 -17.12
C TRP A 652 -6.15 -15.56 -17.83
N TYR A 653 -7.00 -14.71 -18.41
CA TYR A 653 -8.27 -15.14 -18.97
C TYR A 653 -8.10 -16.08 -20.18
N SER A 654 -8.51 -17.32 -20.01
CA SER A 654 -8.54 -18.33 -21.06
C SER A 654 -9.58 -19.40 -20.72
N PRO A 655 -10.77 -19.36 -21.29
CA PRO A 655 -11.79 -20.41 -21.08
C PRO A 655 -11.32 -21.82 -21.45
N GLU A 656 -10.39 -21.96 -22.41
CA GLU A 656 -9.81 -23.25 -22.80
C GLU A 656 -8.91 -23.80 -21.68
N ASN A 657 -7.96 -22.98 -21.17
CA ASN A 657 -7.09 -23.37 -20.06
C ASN A 657 -7.89 -23.57 -18.78
N ALA A 658 -8.90 -22.71 -18.50
CA ALA A 658 -9.79 -22.89 -17.36
C ALA A 658 -10.46 -24.26 -17.35
N MET A 659 -10.91 -24.76 -18.50
CA MET A 659 -11.50 -26.08 -18.61
C MET A 659 -10.47 -27.22 -18.51
N GLU A 660 -9.22 -27.01 -18.98
CA GLU A 660 -8.16 -28.00 -18.75
C GLU A 660 -7.85 -28.16 -17.26
N GLU A 661 -7.63 -27.06 -16.56
CA GLU A 661 -7.39 -27.02 -15.12
C GLU A 661 -8.59 -27.61 -14.35
N LEU A 662 -9.82 -27.23 -14.70
CA LEU A 662 -11.02 -27.77 -14.05
C LEU A 662 -11.16 -29.29 -14.25
N ASN A 663 -10.87 -29.81 -15.44
CA ASN A 663 -10.94 -31.25 -15.68
C ASN A 663 -9.91 -32.02 -14.82
N GLN A 664 -8.71 -31.46 -14.65
CA GLN A 664 -7.71 -32.04 -13.75
C GLN A 664 -8.19 -31.97 -12.29
N ALA A 665 -8.71 -30.84 -11.84
CA ALA A 665 -9.30 -30.71 -10.49
C ALA A 665 -10.43 -31.73 -10.26
N VAL A 666 -11.31 -31.93 -11.24
CA VAL A 666 -12.41 -32.90 -11.16
C VAL A 666 -11.86 -34.34 -10.98
N GLU A 667 -10.81 -34.72 -11.71
CA GLU A 667 -10.20 -36.05 -11.57
C GLU A 667 -9.54 -36.25 -10.20
N GLU A 668 -8.80 -35.25 -9.71
CA GLU A 668 -8.12 -35.31 -8.42
C GLU A 668 -9.12 -35.29 -7.25
N LEU A 669 -10.09 -34.38 -7.26
CA LEU A 669 -11.10 -34.30 -6.22
C LEU A 669 -12.04 -35.50 -6.19
N ALA A 670 -12.30 -36.13 -7.35
CA ALA A 670 -13.06 -37.39 -7.39
C ALA A 670 -12.30 -38.55 -6.70
N ALA A 671 -10.97 -38.57 -6.76
CA ALA A 671 -10.17 -39.54 -6.02
C ALA A 671 -10.29 -39.35 -4.49
N ASP A 672 -10.53 -38.10 -4.04
CA ASP A 672 -10.75 -37.74 -2.65
C ASP A 672 -12.24 -37.76 -2.24
N GLY A 673 -13.10 -38.23 -3.13
CA GLY A 673 -14.54 -38.46 -2.88
C GLY A 673 -15.45 -37.27 -3.17
N LEU A 674 -14.96 -36.18 -3.78
CA LEU A 674 -15.77 -35.07 -4.20
C LEU A 674 -16.16 -35.18 -5.68
N THR A 675 -17.44 -35.30 -5.97
CA THR A 675 -17.95 -35.31 -7.35
C THR A 675 -18.34 -33.91 -7.79
N ILE A 676 -17.83 -33.47 -8.94
CA ILE A 676 -18.22 -32.21 -9.58
C ILE A 676 -18.79 -32.54 -10.95
N ASP A 677 -20.08 -32.25 -11.15
CA ASP A 677 -20.79 -32.45 -12.41
C ASP A 677 -21.96 -31.44 -12.54
N ALA A 678 -22.71 -31.52 -13.61
CA ALA A 678 -23.82 -30.59 -13.86
C ALA A 678 -24.99 -30.68 -12.84
N GLU A 679 -25.09 -31.80 -12.09
CA GLU A 679 -26.08 -31.96 -11.03
C GLU A 679 -25.53 -31.52 -9.67
N ASN A 680 -24.21 -31.48 -9.54
CA ASN A 680 -23.47 -31.17 -8.32
C ASN A 680 -22.33 -30.16 -8.59
N PRO A 681 -22.64 -28.93 -9.04
CA PRO A 681 -21.63 -27.89 -9.24
C PRO A 681 -21.02 -27.43 -7.91
N ILE A 682 -19.86 -26.79 -7.94
CA ILE A 682 -19.31 -26.09 -6.77
C ILE A 682 -19.95 -24.69 -6.69
N GLN A 683 -20.37 -24.29 -5.49
CA GLN A 683 -21.01 -23.01 -5.20
C GLN A 683 -20.01 -22.05 -4.54
N ILE A 684 -19.66 -20.94 -5.17
CA ILE A 684 -18.72 -19.95 -4.66
C ILE A 684 -19.49 -18.69 -4.25
N ASP A 685 -19.36 -18.25 -3.01
CA ASP A 685 -19.94 -16.99 -2.55
C ASP A 685 -19.00 -15.82 -2.86
N LEU A 686 -19.54 -14.78 -3.52
CA LEU A 686 -18.92 -13.49 -3.79
C LEU A 686 -19.74 -12.39 -3.14
N GLY A 687 -19.19 -11.70 -2.14
CA GLY A 687 -19.78 -10.54 -1.49
C GLY A 687 -19.65 -9.28 -2.36
N TYR A 688 -20.67 -8.40 -2.36
CA TYR A 688 -20.61 -7.11 -3.05
C TYR A 688 -21.56 -6.07 -2.42
N PRO A 689 -21.24 -4.76 -2.46
CA PRO A 689 -22.11 -3.69 -1.95
C PRO A 689 -23.22 -3.36 -2.95
N ALA A 690 -24.42 -3.87 -2.70
CA ALA A 690 -25.54 -3.81 -3.65
C ALA A 690 -26.08 -2.39 -3.90
N ALA A 691 -25.82 -1.44 -3.01
CA ALA A 691 -26.16 -0.03 -3.20
C ALA A 691 -25.30 0.67 -4.26
N MET A 692 -24.16 0.06 -4.66
CA MET A 692 -23.22 0.65 -5.60
C MET A 692 -23.33 -0.04 -6.97
N GLU A 693 -23.86 0.66 -7.97
CA GLU A 693 -24.15 0.10 -9.30
C GLU A 693 -22.90 -0.50 -9.98
N THR A 694 -21.75 0.19 -9.92
CA THR A 694 -20.50 -0.29 -10.52
C THR A 694 -20.09 -1.63 -9.94
N PHE A 695 -20.14 -1.80 -8.62
CA PHE A 695 -19.78 -3.05 -7.96
C PHE A 695 -20.81 -4.15 -8.24
N THR A 696 -22.08 -3.82 -8.31
CA THR A 696 -23.12 -4.77 -8.75
C THR A 696 -22.86 -5.27 -10.17
N ASN A 697 -22.46 -4.38 -11.09
CA ASN A 697 -22.10 -4.75 -12.45
C ASN A 697 -20.83 -5.61 -12.51
N ARG A 698 -19.81 -5.28 -11.71
CA ARG A 698 -18.58 -6.07 -11.56
C ARG A 698 -18.91 -7.49 -11.05
N ALA A 699 -19.67 -7.62 -9.98
CA ALA A 699 -20.06 -8.91 -9.41
C ALA A 699 -20.84 -9.76 -10.41
N ASN A 700 -21.75 -9.17 -11.18
CA ASN A 700 -22.45 -9.86 -12.26
C ASN A 700 -21.51 -10.29 -13.39
N SER A 701 -20.49 -9.49 -13.72
CA SER A 701 -19.48 -9.84 -14.72
C SER A 701 -18.65 -11.05 -14.27
N VAL A 702 -18.21 -11.09 -13.00
CA VAL A 702 -17.54 -12.26 -12.41
C VAL A 702 -18.40 -13.50 -12.55
N LYS A 703 -19.66 -13.43 -12.11
CA LYS A 703 -20.60 -14.55 -12.20
C LYS A 703 -20.74 -15.06 -13.64
N GLN A 704 -21.04 -14.17 -14.58
CA GLN A 704 -21.29 -14.55 -15.97
C GLN A 704 -20.06 -15.18 -16.63
N SER A 705 -18.88 -14.62 -16.43
CA SER A 705 -17.67 -15.11 -17.07
C SER A 705 -17.21 -16.46 -16.51
N ILE A 706 -17.17 -16.62 -15.18
CA ILE A 706 -16.76 -17.88 -14.55
C ILE A 706 -17.74 -19.00 -14.86
N GLU A 707 -19.07 -18.79 -14.73
CA GLU A 707 -20.07 -19.80 -15.05
C GLU A 707 -20.04 -20.24 -16.54
N ALA A 708 -19.79 -19.28 -17.45
CA ALA A 708 -19.67 -19.60 -18.86
C ALA A 708 -18.36 -20.37 -19.16
N SER A 709 -17.22 -19.94 -18.64
CA SER A 709 -15.90 -20.54 -18.84
C SER A 709 -15.80 -21.94 -18.28
N THR A 710 -16.51 -22.23 -17.17
CA THR A 710 -16.54 -23.52 -16.49
C THR A 710 -17.73 -24.40 -16.91
N GLN A 711 -18.50 -23.96 -17.93
CA GLN A 711 -19.68 -24.67 -18.45
C GLN A 711 -20.72 -25.00 -17.35
N GLY A 712 -20.81 -24.16 -16.31
CA GLY A 712 -21.73 -24.30 -15.19
C GLY A 712 -21.31 -25.31 -14.11
N LEU A 713 -20.11 -25.90 -14.20
CA LEU A 713 -19.56 -26.76 -13.13
C LEU A 713 -19.14 -25.96 -11.89
N VAL A 714 -18.93 -24.66 -12.05
CA VAL A 714 -18.75 -23.69 -10.97
C VAL A 714 -19.88 -22.65 -11.10
N GLN A 715 -20.53 -22.34 -10.00
CA GLN A 715 -21.60 -21.34 -9.91
C GLN A 715 -21.22 -20.29 -8.87
N ILE A 716 -21.48 -19.02 -9.18
CA ILE A 716 -21.22 -17.88 -8.29
C ILE A 716 -22.51 -17.44 -7.63
N ASN A 717 -22.55 -17.47 -6.31
CA ASN A 717 -23.62 -16.92 -5.50
C ASN A 717 -23.25 -15.47 -5.14
N LEU A 718 -24.08 -14.53 -5.51
CA LEU A 718 -23.88 -13.11 -5.21
C LEU A 718 -24.47 -12.80 -3.83
N VAL A 719 -23.59 -12.55 -2.84
CA VAL A 719 -23.98 -12.21 -1.46
C VAL A 719 -24.04 -10.69 -1.34
N ALA A 720 -25.24 -10.13 -1.32
CA ALA A 720 -25.46 -8.69 -1.28
C ALA A 720 -25.23 -8.13 0.13
N ALA A 721 -24.29 -7.20 0.25
CA ALA A 721 -24.19 -6.30 1.40
C ALA A 721 -25.09 -5.07 1.18
N ALA A 722 -25.67 -4.53 2.24
CA ALA A 722 -26.57 -3.37 2.13
C ALA A 722 -25.80 -2.11 1.70
N ASP A 723 -24.58 -1.95 2.18
CA ASP A 723 -23.67 -0.86 1.88
C ASP A 723 -22.20 -1.33 1.88
N ALA A 724 -21.27 -0.41 1.64
CA ALA A 724 -19.85 -0.70 1.65
C ALA A 724 -19.32 -1.14 3.03
N THR A 725 -19.89 -0.62 4.11
CA THR A 725 -19.47 -0.95 5.48
C THR A 725 -19.79 -2.42 5.79
N ASP A 726 -21.01 -2.86 5.51
CA ASP A 726 -21.41 -4.27 5.67
C ASP A 726 -20.52 -5.18 4.79
N TRP A 727 -20.16 -4.73 3.58
CA TRP A 727 -19.28 -5.47 2.69
C TRP A 727 -17.85 -5.58 3.26
N TYR A 728 -17.30 -4.49 3.81
CA TYR A 728 -15.98 -4.51 4.44
C TYR A 728 -15.91 -5.42 5.66
N TYR A 729 -17.00 -5.55 6.42
CA TYR A 729 -17.10 -6.52 7.51
C TYR A 729 -17.14 -7.99 7.04
N SER A 730 -17.23 -8.26 5.74
CA SER A 730 -17.04 -9.63 5.22
C SER A 730 -15.57 -10.07 5.20
N GLY A 731 -14.60 -9.13 5.26
CA GLY A 731 -13.20 -9.49 5.20
C GLY A 731 -12.23 -8.35 5.50
N TYR A 732 -12.40 -7.18 4.87
CA TYR A 732 -11.41 -6.09 4.95
C TYR A 732 -11.15 -5.61 6.39
N TYR A 733 -12.20 -5.48 7.20
CA TYR A 733 -12.09 -5.10 8.61
C TYR A 733 -11.74 -6.26 9.56
N MET A 734 -11.60 -7.46 9.03
CA MET A 734 -11.30 -8.63 9.86
C MET A 734 -9.81 -8.72 10.16
N ASN A 735 -9.49 -9.16 11.38
CA ASN A 735 -8.12 -9.29 11.84
C ASN A 735 -7.52 -10.66 11.54
N TYR A 736 -8.37 -11.69 11.41
CA TYR A 736 -7.94 -13.09 11.29
C TYR A 736 -8.64 -13.79 10.14
N GLY A 737 -7.96 -14.75 9.53
CA GLY A 737 -8.49 -15.51 8.41
C GLY A 737 -9.75 -16.32 8.74
N TYR A 738 -9.93 -16.78 10.00
CA TYR A 738 -11.14 -17.48 10.41
C TYR A 738 -12.40 -16.59 10.48
N GLU A 739 -12.24 -15.27 10.41
CA GLU A 739 -13.34 -14.30 10.43
C GLU A 739 -13.83 -13.96 9.01
N MET A 740 -13.12 -14.38 7.97
CA MET A 740 -13.43 -14.07 6.58
C MET A 740 -14.72 -14.76 6.11
N ASN A 741 -15.67 -13.96 5.60
CA ASN A 741 -16.99 -14.41 5.16
C ASN A 741 -17.14 -14.34 3.63
N TYR A 742 -16.36 -15.12 2.90
CA TYR A 742 -16.43 -15.29 1.44
C TYR A 742 -15.67 -16.56 1.02
N ASP A 743 -15.96 -17.05 -0.17
CA ASP A 743 -15.11 -18.04 -0.86
C ASP A 743 -14.17 -17.34 -1.85
N PHE A 744 -14.64 -16.27 -2.51
CA PHE A 744 -13.86 -15.37 -3.34
C PHE A 744 -14.24 -13.91 -3.04
N CYS A 745 -13.26 -13.01 -3.01
CA CYS A 745 -13.51 -11.57 -2.84
C CYS A 745 -12.50 -10.73 -3.63
N ASP A 746 -12.88 -9.46 -3.92
CA ASP A 746 -12.07 -8.44 -4.58
C ASP A 746 -11.94 -7.17 -3.71
N LEU A 747 -11.85 -7.36 -2.39
CA LEU A 747 -11.96 -6.31 -1.37
C LEU A 747 -10.69 -5.49 -1.14
N SER A 748 -9.50 -5.99 -1.49
CA SER A 748 -8.25 -5.42 -1.00
C SER A 748 -7.16 -5.38 -2.07
N GLY A 749 -6.12 -4.60 -1.78
CA GLY A 749 -4.91 -4.45 -2.57
C GLY A 749 -3.73 -4.09 -1.69
N TRP A 750 -2.56 -3.98 -2.30
CA TRP A 750 -1.33 -3.56 -1.65
C TRP A 750 -0.53 -2.61 -2.54
N GLY A 751 -0.02 -1.53 -1.95
CA GLY A 751 0.95 -0.63 -2.55
C GLY A 751 2.30 -0.79 -1.84
N PRO A 752 3.42 -0.62 -2.53
CA PRO A 752 4.73 -0.84 -1.93
C PRO A 752 5.14 0.31 -1.01
N ASP A 753 5.80 -0.04 0.09
CA ASP A 753 6.34 0.92 1.06
C ASP A 753 7.76 1.36 0.71
N TYR A 754 8.51 0.50 0.01
CA TYR A 754 9.92 0.70 -0.36
C TYR A 754 10.28 -0.03 -1.64
N GLY A 755 11.46 0.28 -2.19
CA GLY A 755 11.90 -0.16 -3.52
C GLY A 755 12.49 -1.57 -3.58
N ASP A 756 11.83 -2.55 -2.98
CA ASP A 756 12.20 -3.97 -3.04
C ASP A 756 10.92 -4.82 -3.16
N PRO A 757 10.88 -5.87 -3.98
CA PRO A 757 9.74 -6.79 -4.08
C PRO A 757 9.31 -7.41 -2.75
N ALA A 758 10.18 -7.44 -1.73
CA ALA A 758 9.80 -7.85 -0.39
C ALA A 758 8.62 -7.07 0.16
N SER A 759 8.47 -5.76 -0.21
CA SER A 759 7.31 -4.97 0.20
C SER A 759 5.97 -5.60 -0.19
N TYR A 760 5.92 -6.41 -1.24
CA TYR A 760 4.75 -7.21 -1.62
C TYR A 760 4.79 -8.61 -1.00
N LEU A 761 5.91 -9.31 -1.14
CA LEU A 761 6.01 -10.74 -0.82
C LEU A 761 5.93 -11.02 0.69
N ASP A 762 6.40 -10.08 1.52
CA ASP A 762 6.31 -10.15 2.98
C ASP A 762 4.86 -10.28 3.47
N THR A 763 3.90 -9.75 2.72
CA THR A 763 2.48 -9.81 3.07
C THR A 763 1.90 -11.24 3.05
N PHE A 764 2.62 -12.20 2.46
CA PHE A 764 2.27 -13.62 2.42
C PHE A 764 3.21 -14.51 3.26
N GLN A 765 3.99 -13.93 4.18
CA GLN A 765 4.79 -14.69 5.14
C GLN A 765 3.91 -15.58 6.02
N PRO A 766 4.44 -16.72 6.53
CA PRO A 766 3.67 -17.65 7.35
C PRO A 766 3.28 -17.06 8.71
N GLU A 767 2.33 -17.69 9.35
CA GLU A 767 1.75 -17.29 10.62
C GLU A 767 1.09 -15.91 10.52
N TYR A 768 1.05 -15.14 11.59
CA TYR A 768 0.50 -13.77 11.60
C TYR A 768 1.51 -12.69 11.15
N ALA A 769 2.64 -13.09 10.61
CA ALA A 769 3.65 -12.17 10.11
C ALA A 769 3.25 -11.52 8.78
N GLY A 770 2.50 -12.25 7.91
CA GLY A 770 2.04 -11.74 6.64
C GLY A 770 0.71 -11.00 6.73
N TYR A 771 0.64 -9.76 6.22
CA TYR A 771 -0.57 -8.95 6.30
C TYR A 771 -1.73 -9.47 5.43
N MET A 772 -1.44 -10.01 4.23
CA MET A 772 -2.45 -10.50 3.28
C MET A 772 -2.83 -11.95 3.48
N ILE A 773 -2.07 -12.69 4.25
CA ILE A 773 -2.28 -14.13 4.48
C ILE A 773 -3.68 -14.43 5.05
N LYS A 774 -4.21 -13.56 5.90
CA LYS A 774 -5.57 -13.67 6.44
C LYS A 774 -6.64 -13.67 5.34
N SER A 775 -6.40 -12.96 4.22
CA SER A 775 -7.37 -12.85 3.13
C SER A 775 -7.61 -14.17 2.40
N ILE A 776 -6.73 -15.14 2.54
CA ILE A 776 -6.92 -16.49 2.00
C ILE A 776 -7.50 -17.47 3.04
N GLY A 777 -7.93 -16.98 4.20
CA GLY A 777 -8.67 -17.75 5.21
C GLY A 777 -7.80 -18.51 6.20
N ILE A 778 -6.50 -18.24 6.28
CA ILE A 778 -5.56 -18.82 7.25
C ILE A 778 -4.88 -17.72 8.06
N TYR A 779 -4.47 -18.07 9.33
CA TYR A 779 -3.87 -17.13 10.31
C TYR A 779 -4.68 -15.88 10.68
#